data_24039af9e19fb672cfa9260c44d8b48d
#
_entry.id   24039af9e19fb672cfa9260c44d8b48d
#
_cell.length_a   1.000
_cell.length_b   1.000
_cell.length_c   1.000
_cell.angle_alpha   90.00
_cell.angle_beta   90.00
_cell.angle_gamma   90.00
#
_symmetry.space_group_name_H-M   'P 1'
#
loop_
_entity.id
_entity.type
_entity.pdbx_description
1 polymer ?
#
loop_
_entity_poly.entity_id
_entity_poly.type
_entity_poly.pdbx_seq_one_letter_code
_entity_poly.pdbx_strand_id
1 'polypeptide(L)'
;MINIIDESGPGKYRAVFSYDKLAPTFVSNNVGGSDEIARWVLDRNDILYRDEPHAPPFCASVVNRLTGATGPSNCPALIRTDALLYTTDSIVEYLDQRSTPSKRLLPADAGKRKEVLALYNLFTGELEERVIQYVYAQLLPSPDLARTLFTQRIPALEKWKYRMNYTAIRKKLMRDPALSDNLPQDALPRIKDIFQRVDSILRDGRKYLAGNTLTLADLAFAAIAAPLVLPEEFGGAMCRINQVPPVWRKDVLLLRMTSAGQFILRLYREDRPVMRPQKELPKEPNALGRLGERIGLLLASRQTSLFSFLQRHFPVLKIWFTRVMTVNRNDLLVELMERDNDFTIEEINATKMARQKGAFFLGMDKMNPQFDRERNFVRRSAKKEDLESIRIYIRNSSEEILGQTQRFGRIDVADSLCRVVLVRFIDHYFGVPGPTETIMKDWLRALFYDLFLNFTNNAAKHQAAVDAANERKAWLLQLIKDRRRTLKEGRRLDDNVLNRLILLQQEEGNAWFDDDTLQRNMGGLITGILETTNKAVILVLDELFDRPEILQGAIGCARQKDMKKMYGYVSEALRFNPAQPGVIRYSENRQTLKGKGDKVYTVPARSTVFALTAAAMMDPAAFPEPLRFDPDREAVYMNFGFALHECYGKYINAVTISEFVAAVLRLPNVQRAPGRSGRGTGLHEGPFPNNFVVTFSLF
;
A
#
# COMPACT_ATOMS: atom_id res chain seq x y z
N MET A 1 -21.04 11.79 1.14
CA MET A 1 -20.57 11.57 2.52
C MET A 1 -19.89 10.22 2.52
N ILE A 2 -18.59 10.16 2.75
CA ILE A 2 -17.89 8.90 2.91
C ILE A 2 -18.47 8.28 4.19
N ASN A 3 -19.22 7.19 4.06
CA ASN A 3 -19.56 6.38 5.21
C ASN A 3 -18.28 5.66 5.66
N ILE A 4 -17.44 6.36 6.42
CA ILE A 4 -16.47 5.70 7.27
C ILE A 4 -17.32 4.94 8.26
N ILE A 5 -17.17 3.61 8.28
CA ILE A 5 -17.92 2.77 9.20
C ILE A 5 -17.61 3.26 10.61
N ASP A 6 -18.61 3.93 11.20
CA ASP A 6 -18.63 4.18 12.63
C ASP A 6 -19.08 2.89 13.30
N GLU A 7 -18.14 2.10 13.75
CA GLU A 7 -18.43 0.93 14.55
C GLU A 7 -18.17 1.23 16.01
N SER A 8 -19.20 1.79 16.63
CA SER A 8 -19.35 1.82 18.07
C SER A 8 -19.61 0.40 18.62
N GLY A 9 -18.57 -0.44 18.68
CA GLY A 9 -18.67 -1.75 19.30
C GLY A 9 -17.31 -2.41 19.49
N PRO A 10 -16.97 -2.87 20.71
CA PRO A 10 -15.66 -3.48 20.97
C PRO A 10 -15.59 -4.86 20.29
N GLY A 11 -14.59 -5.06 19.43
CA GLY A 11 -14.11 -6.39 19.05
C GLY A 11 -14.39 -6.90 17.65
N LYS A 12 -14.85 -6.09 16.67
CA LYS A 12 -15.26 -6.60 15.35
C LYS A 12 -14.33 -6.40 14.18
N TYR A 13 -13.21 -5.73 14.32
CA TYR A 13 -12.20 -5.72 13.28
C TYR A 13 -11.28 -6.92 13.40
N ARG A 14 -11.60 -8.02 12.75
CA ARG A 14 -10.57 -8.94 12.30
C ARG A 14 -9.91 -8.27 11.09
N ALA A 15 -8.72 -7.72 11.28
CA ALA A 15 -7.86 -7.38 10.17
C ALA A 15 -7.56 -8.67 9.39
N VAL A 16 -8.27 -8.86 8.28
CA VAL A 16 -8.05 -9.96 7.33
C VAL A 16 -6.90 -9.59 6.39
N PHE A 17 -6.07 -8.65 6.79
CA PHE A 17 -4.95 -8.20 6.02
C PHE A 17 -3.73 -9.04 6.34
N SER A 18 -3.48 -10.06 5.53
CA SER A 18 -2.14 -10.64 5.49
C SER A 18 -1.25 -9.69 4.69
N TYR A 19 -0.04 -9.46 5.16
CA TYR A 19 0.99 -8.61 4.55
C TYR A 19 1.41 -9.04 3.14
N ASP A 20 1.05 -10.23 2.73
CA ASP A 20 1.37 -10.78 1.41
C ASP A 20 0.64 -10.09 0.24
N LYS A 21 -0.20 -9.08 0.53
CA LYS A 21 -1.07 -8.46 -0.46
C LYS A 21 -0.87 -6.94 -0.48
N LEU A 22 0.21 -6.49 -1.09
CA LEU A 22 0.45 -5.07 -1.40
C LEU A 22 -0.64 -4.48 -2.31
N ALA A 23 -1.28 -5.31 -3.14
CA ALA A 23 -2.42 -4.90 -3.93
C ALA A 23 -3.71 -4.94 -3.12
N PRO A 24 -4.60 -3.95 -3.26
CA PRO A 24 -5.94 -4.00 -2.70
C PRO A 24 -6.66 -5.30 -3.09
N THR A 25 -7.45 -5.84 -2.17
CA THR A 25 -8.31 -6.98 -2.49
C THR A 25 -9.70 -6.49 -2.82
N PHE A 26 -10.18 -6.83 -4.02
CA PHE A 26 -11.52 -6.52 -4.46
C PHE A 26 -12.39 -7.78 -4.34
N VAL A 27 -13.25 -7.80 -3.33
CA VAL A 27 -14.22 -8.88 -3.13
C VAL A 27 -15.47 -8.55 -3.92
N SER A 28 -15.82 -9.40 -4.86
CA SER A 28 -16.83 -9.09 -5.86
C SER A 28 -17.80 -10.24 -6.12
N ASN A 29 -18.98 -9.90 -6.59
CA ASN A 29 -19.87 -10.86 -7.25
C ASN A 29 -19.33 -11.10 -8.67
N ASN A 30 -19.14 -12.37 -9.01
CA ASN A 30 -18.51 -12.70 -10.29
C ASN A 30 -19.35 -12.31 -11.54
N VAL A 31 -20.66 -12.10 -11.39
CA VAL A 31 -21.60 -11.73 -12.46
C VAL A 31 -22.25 -10.36 -12.28
N GLY A 32 -21.90 -9.60 -11.24
CA GLY A 32 -22.58 -8.36 -10.88
C GLY A 32 -22.25 -7.18 -11.81
N GLY A 33 -23.25 -6.43 -12.24
CA GLY A 33 -23.09 -5.20 -13.01
C GLY A 33 -22.48 -4.07 -12.17
N SER A 34 -22.97 -3.88 -10.96
CA SER A 34 -22.41 -2.92 -10.00
C SER A 34 -20.96 -3.25 -9.63
N ASP A 35 -20.59 -4.54 -9.55
CA ASP A 35 -19.19 -4.97 -9.38
C ASP A 35 -18.33 -4.61 -10.60
N GLU A 36 -18.89 -4.68 -11.81
CA GLU A 36 -18.19 -4.29 -13.03
C GLU A 36 -17.94 -2.79 -13.10
N ILE A 37 -18.86 -1.94 -12.61
CA ILE A 37 -18.60 -0.51 -12.47
C ILE A 37 -17.36 -0.28 -11.60
N ALA A 38 -17.29 -0.93 -10.45
CA ALA A 38 -16.15 -0.80 -9.54
C ALA A 38 -14.84 -1.30 -10.17
N ARG A 39 -14.86 -2.46 -10.88
CA ARG A 39 -13.71 -2.96 -11.65
C ARG A 39 -13.26 -1.95 -12.69
N TRP A 40 -14.18 -1.39 -13.44
CA TRP A 40 -13.86 -0.42 -14.50
C TRP A 40 -13.21 0.85 -13.93
N VAL A 41 -13.71 1.34 -12.79
CA VAL A 41 -13.13 2.50 -12.10
C VAL A 41 -11.73 2.19 -11.57
N LEU A 42 -11.50 1.00 -11.01
CA LEU A 42 -10.19 0.55 -10.57
C LEU A 42 -9.20 0.49 -11.73
N ASP A 43 -9.60 -0.16 -12.84
CA ASP A 43 -8.76 -0.32 -14.03
C ASP A 43 -8.46 1.02 -14.71
N ARG A 44 -9.44 1.93 -14.77
CA ARG A 44 -9.26 3.29 -15.32
C ARG A 44 -8.25 4.11 -14.50
N ASN A 45 -8.16 3.87 -13.21
CA ASN A 45 -7.20 4.52 -12.33
C ASN A 45 -5.85 3.77 -12.25
N ASP A 46 -5.64 2.76 -13.10
CA ASP A 46 -4.45 1.90 -13.12
C ASP A 46 -4.13 1.27 -11.76
N ILE A 47 -5.16 1.02 -10.95
CA ILE A 47 -5.01 0.39 -9.65
C ILE A 47 -4.87 -1.11 -9.85
N LEU A 48 -3.71 -1.64 -9.50
CA LEU A 48 -3.52 -3.08 -9.43
C LEU A 48 -4.27 -3.61 -8.20
N TYR A 49 -5.18 -4.53 -8.39
CA TYR A 49 -5.93 -5.17 -7.33
C TYR A 49 -6.01 -6.68 -7.53
N ARG A 50 -6.23 -7.38 -6.44
CA ARG A 50 -6.56 -8.80 -6.47
C ARG A 50 -8.07 -8.92 -6.50
N ASP A 51 -8.61 -9.44 -7.60
CA ASP A 51 -10.03 -9.78 -7.70
C ASP A 51 -10.28 -11.12 -6.96
N GLU A 52 -11.14 -11.09 -5.93
CA GLU A 52 -11.68 -12.28 -5.24
C GLU A 52 -13.17 -12.42 -5.57
N PRO A 53 -13.49 -13.01 -6.72
CA PRO A 53 -14.87 -13.18 -7.13
C PRO A 53 -15.54 -14.33 -6.38
N HIS A 54 -16.79 -14.10 -6.01
CA HIS A 54 -17.66 -15.08 -5.35
C HIS A 54 -18.94 -15.28 -6.14
N ALA A 55 -19.52 -16.48 -6.05
CA ALA A 55 -20.83 -16.71 -6.65
C ALA A 55 -21.96 -16.07 -5.83
N PRO A 56 -23.06 -15.64 -6.46
CA PRO A 56 -24.28 -15.34 -5.71
C PRO A 56 -24.80 -16.59 -4.98
N PRO A 57 -25.19 -16.55 -3.69
CA PRO A 57 -25.25 -15.44 -2.74
C PRO A 57 -24.04 -15.37 -1.77
N PHE A 58 -22.90 -15.94 -2.10
CA PHE A 58 -21.77 -16.07 -1.17
C PHE A 58 -21.02 -14.75 -0.97
N CYS A 59 -20.96 -13.85 -1.97
CA CYS A 59 -20.26 -12.59 -1.87
C CYS A 59 -20.66 -11.77 -0.65
N ALA A 60 -21.96 -11.55 -0.46
CA ALA A 60 -22.47 -10.81 0.71
C ALA A 60 -22.04 -11.45 2.04
N SER A 61 -22.05 -12.79 2.13
CA SER A 61 -21.61 -13.49 3.34
C SER A 61 -20.12 -13.31 3.62
N VAL A 62 -19.30 -13.22 2.58
CA VAL A 62 -17.86 -12.95 2.71
C VAL A 62 -17.63 -11.51 3.17
N VAL A 63 -18.27 -10.53 2.52
CA VAL A 63 -18.15 -9.12 2.90
C VAL A 63 -18.65 -8.90 4.32
N ASN A 64 -19.83 -9.42 4.69
CA ASN A 64 -20.36 -9.29 6.05
C ASN A 64 -19.43 -9.88 7.11
N ARG A 65 -18.76 -11.01 6.81
CA ARG A 65 -17.77 -11.60 7.72
C ARG A 65 -16.53 -10.72 7.84
N LEU A 66 -16.12 -10.05 6.75
CA LEU A 66 -14.95 -9.17 6.72
C LEU A 66 -15.22 -7.83 7.42
N THR A 67 -16.41 -7.29 7.23
CA THR A 67 -16.81 -5.98 7.74
C THR A 67 -17.50 -6.03 9.10
N GLY A 68 -18.00 -7.20 9.51
CA GLY A 68 -18.84 -7.34 10.70
C GLY A 68 -20.28 -6.78 10.50
N ALA A 69 -20.63 -6.34 9.31
CA ALA A 69 -21.94 -5.80 9.01
C ALA A 69 -23.02 -6.89 9.06
N THR A 70 -24.21 -6.53 9.56
CA THR A 70 -25.36 -7.44 9.68
C THR A 70 -26.49 -7.11 8.68
N GLY A 71 -26.22 -6.25 7.71
CA GLY A 71 -27.20 -5.78 6.71
C GLY A 71 -27.22 -6.60 5.42
N PRO A 72 -28.23 -6.38 4.55
CA PRO A 72 -28.29 -6.98 3.25
C PRO A 72 -27.16 -6.48 2.35
N SER A 73 -26.50 -7.40 1.67
CA SER A 73 -25.69 -7.22 0.47
C SER A 73 -24.77 -5.98 0.40
N ASN A 74 -23.61 -6.03 1.06
CA ASN A 74 -22.56 -5.00 0.95
C ASN A 74 -21.49 -5.39 -0.09
N CYS A 75 -21.84 -6.07 -1.15
CA CYS A 75 -20.96 -6.42 -2.26
C CYS A 75 -21.13 -5.38 -3.39
N PRO A 76 -20.04 -4.93 -4.01
CA PRO A 76 -18.63 -5.32 -3.82
C PRO A 76 -17.98 -4.67 -2.59
N ALA A 77 -16.79 -5.18 -2.22
CA ALA A 77 -15.94 -4.54 -1.23
C ALA A 77 -14.50 -4.39 -1.73
N LEU A 78 -13.90 -3.23 -1.52
CA LEU A 78 -12.50 -2.96 -1.77
C LEU A 78 -11.76 -2.87 -0.44
N ILE A 79 -10.88 -3.83 -0.21
CA ILE A 79 -10.08 -3.95 0.98
C ILE A 79 -8.70 -3.39 0.68
N ARG A 80 -8.38 -2.24 1.25
CA ARG A 80 -7.09 -1.55 1.16
C ARG A 80 -6.45 -1.50 2.54
N THR A 81 -5.17 -1.15 2.57
CA THR A 81 -4.47 -0.90 3.83
C THR A 81 -4.96 0.35 4.54
N ASP A 82 -5.46 1.32 3.78
CA ASP A 82 -5.90 2.64 4.24
C ASP A 82 -7.42 2.81 4.26
N ALA A 83 -8.17 1.87 3.70
CA ALA A 83 -9.64 1.96 3.66
C ALA A 83 -10.29 0.60 3.45
N LEU A 84 -11.43 0.40 4.07
CA LEU A 84 -12.37 -0.67 3.77
C LEU A 84 -13.62 -0.04 3.21
N LEU A 85 -13.82 -0.20 1.91
CA LEU A 85 -14.97 0.34 1.18
C LEU A 85 -15.89 -0.80 0.78
N TYR A 86 -17.15 -0.69 1.11
CA TYR A 86 -18.17 -1.67 0.73
C TYR A 86 -19.36 -0.92 0.12
N THR A 87 -19.72 -1.20 -1.01
CA THR A 87 -20.65 -0.68 -2.02
C THR A 87 -19.91 -0.05 -3.19
N THR A 88 -20.49 -0.18 -4.35
CA THR A 88 -19.98 0.45 -5.58
C THR A 88 -19.83 1.96 -5.40
N ASP A 89 -20.81 2.62 -4.78
CA ASP A 89 -20.81 4.08 -4.60
C ASP A 89 -19.63 4.55 -3.76
N SER A 90 -19.35 3.88 -2.62
CA SER A 90 -18.22 4.25 -1.76
C SER A 90 -16.88 4.05 -2.45
N ILE A 91 -16.75 3.00 -3.27
CA ILE A 91 -15.54 2.73 -4.05
C ILE A 91 -15.35 3.79 -5.13
N VAL A 92 -16.42 4.09 -5.87
CA VAL A 92 -16.42 5.11 -6.94
C VAL A 92 -16.07 6.48 -6.38
N GLU A 93 -16.77 6.91 -5.31
CA GLU A 93 -16.54 8.22 -4.71
C GLU A 93 -15.10 8.36 -4.18
N TYR A 94 -14.62 7.34 -3.47
CA TYR A 94 -13.27 7.31 -2.94
C TYR A 94 -12.22 7.45 -4.04
N LEU A 95 -12.39 6.72 -5.16
CA LEU A 95 -11.45 6.71 -6.26
C LEU A 95 -11.55 7.97 -7.12
N ASP A 96 -12.76 8.46 -7.40
CA ASP A 96 -12.97 9.67 -8.23
C ASP A 96 -12.36 10.92 -7.58
N GLN A 97 -12.50 11.08 -6.26
CA GLN A 97 -11.88 12.17 -5.50
C GLN A 97 -10.34 12.16 -5.58
N ARG A 98 -9.73 10.99 -5.77
CA ARG A 98 -8.27 10.77 -5.83
C ARG A 98 -7.74 10.64 -7.25
N SER A 99 -8.63 10.59 -8.23
CA SER A 99 -8.28 10.49 -9.65
C SER A 99 -7.66 11.79 -10.17
N THR A 100 -6.73 11.66 -11.13
CA THR A 100 -6.28 12.82 -11.92
C THR A 100 -7.45 13.45 -12.67
N PRO A 101 -7.42 14.74 -12.98
CA PRO A 101 -8.52 15.43 -13.67
C PRO A 101 -8.98 14.73 -14.97
N SER A 102 -8.05 14.12 -15.72
CA SER A 102 -8.35 13.39 -16.97
C SER A 102 -9.04 12.04 -16.75
N LYS A 103 -8.96 11.47 -15.55
CA LYS A 103 -9.57 10.18 -15.19
C LYS A 103 -10.86 10.32 -14.40
N ARG A 104 -11.20 11.53 -13.92
CA ARG A 104 -12.43 11.77 -13.19
C ARG A 104 -13.66 11.45 -14.01
N LEU A 105 -14.62 10.82 -13.35
CA LEU A 105 -15.89 10.40 -13.92
C LEU A 105 -17.05 11.30 -13.49
N LEU A 106 -16.86 12.06 -12.43
CA LEU A 106 -17.82 13.05 -11.97
C LEU A 106 -17.38 14.47 -12.40
N PRO A 107 -18.19 15.18 -13.21
CA PRO A 107 -17.89 16.55 -13.62
C PRO A 107 -17.73 17.50 -12.43
N ALA A 108 -16.84 18.48 -12.58
CA ALA A 108 -16.69 19.56 -11.60
C ALA A 108 -17.89 20.54 -11.64
N ASP A 109 -18.49 20.73 -12.82
CA ASP A 109 -19.70 21.54 -12.99
C ASP A 109 -20.90 20.93 -12.27
N ALA A 110 -21.54 21.67 -11.39
CA ALA A 110 -22.63 21.18 -10.55
C ALA A 110 -23.87 20.74 -11.34
N GLY A 111 -24.19 21.43 -12.45
CA GLY A 111 -25.33 21.10 -13.32
C GLY A 111 -25.13 19.77 -14.03
N LYS A 112 -23.98 19.62 -14.69
CA LYS A 112 -23.60 18.36 -15.35
C LYS A 112 -23.43 17.21 -14.35
N ARG A 113 -22.88 17.47 -13.17
CA ARG A 113 -22.76 16.48 -12.11
C ARG A 113 -24.14 15.95 -11.68
N LYS A 114 -25.14 16.85 -11.55
CA LYS A 114 -26.51 16.46 -11.22
C LYS A 114 -27.13 15.58 -12.31
N GLU A 115 -26.91 15.91 -13.58
CA GLU A 115 -27.35 15.10 -14.74
C GLU A 115 -26.71 13.71 -14.73
N VAL A 116 -25.39 13.63 -14.55
CA VAL A 116 -24.65 12.37 -14.48
C VAL A 116 -25.14 11.48 -13.33
N LEU A 117 -25.35 12.06 -12.16
CA LEU A 117 -25.86 11.31 -10.99
C LEU A 117 -27.31 10.86 -11.17
N ALA A 118 -28.16 11.63 -11.83
CA ALA A 118 -29.53 11.24 -12.13
C ALA A 118 -29.58 10.02 -13.07
N LEU A 119 -28.74 10.01 -14.11
CA LEU A 119 -28.59 8.85 -15.00
C LEU A 119 -27.97 7.65 -14.29
N TYR A 120 -26.92 7.87 -13.47
CA TYR A 120 -26.30 6.83 -12.65
C TYR A 120 -27.32 6.12 -11.77
N ASN A 121 -28.12 6.89 -11.03
CA ASN A 121 -29.16 6.34 -10.14
C ASN A 121 -30.27 5.60 -10.92
N LEU A 122 -30.63 6.05 -12.12
CA LEU A 122 -31.54 5.31 -12.99
C LEU A 122 -30.97 3.94 -13.37
N PHE A 123 -29.67 3.90 -13.71
CA PHE A 123 -29.03 2.67 -14.19
C PHE A 123 -28.72 1.68 -13.06
N THR A 124 -28.24 2.16 -11.90
CA THR A 124 -27.92 1.33 -10.73
C THR A 124 -29.16 1.00 -9.87
N GLY A 125 -30.28 1.66 -10.12
CA GLY A 125 -31.58 1.37 -9.51
C GLY A 125 -32.48 0.56 -10.45
N GLU A 126 -33.34 1.25 -11.18
CA GLU A 126 -34.39 0.62 -11.99
C GLU A 126 -33.81 -0.34 -13.05
N LEU A 127 -32.80 0.07 -13.82
CA LEU A 127 -32.27 -0.78 -14.88
C LEU A 127 -31.60 -2.05 -14.28
N GLU A 128 -30.80 -1.93 -13.23
CA GLU A 128 -30.12 -3.07 -12.62
C GLU A 128 -31.12 -4.10 -12.09
N GLU A 129 -32.16 -3.64 -11.42
CA GLU A 129 -33.23 -4.51 -10.94
C GLU A 129 -33.88 -5.29 -12.09
N ARG A 130 -34.25 -4.61 -13.19
CA ARG A 130 -34.89 -5.24 -14.35
C ARG A 130 -33.94 -6.18 -15.09
N VAL A 131 -32.66 -5.84 -15.21
CA VAL A 131 -31.66 -6.72 -15.82
C VAL A 131 -31.49 -7.99 -15.01
N ILE A 132 -31.37 -7.91 -13.67
CA ILE A 132 -31.27 -9.07 -12.80
C ILE A 132 -32.51 -9.96 -12.97
N GLN A 133 -33.71 -9.39 -12.93
CA GLN A 133 -34.96 -10.11 -13.13
C GLN A 133 -34.97 -10.86 -14.45
N TYR A 134 -34.70 -10.15 -15.57
CA TYR A 134 -34.69 -10.74 -16.91
C TYR A 134 -33.66 -11.86 -17.04
N VAL A 135 -32.42 -11.60 -16.65
CA VAL A 135 -31.31 -12.55 -16.79
C VAL A 135 -31.53 -13.81 -15.94
N TYR A 136 -31.98 -13.67 -14.70
CA TYR A 136 -32.25 -14.82 -13.85
C TYR A 136 -33.46 -15.65 -14.33
N ALA A 137 -34.47 -15.00 -14.89
CA ALA A 137 -35.59 -15.69 -15.52
C ALA A 137 -35.15 -16.57 -16.71
N GLN A 138 -34.13 -16.13 -17.47
CA GLN A 138 -33.57 -16.91 -18.57
C GLN A 138 -32.53 -17.96 -18.13
N LEU A 139 -31.79 -17.67 -17.08
CA LEU A 139 -30.63 -18.47 -16.63
C LEU A 139 -31.03 -19.61 -15.68
N LEU A 140 -31.89 -19.34 -14.68
CA LEU A 140 -32.25 -20.32 -13.64
C LEU A 140 -32.97 -21.59 -14.16
N PRO A 141 -33.77 -21.54 -15.24
CA PRO A 141 -34.31 -22.72 -15.90
C PRO A 141 -33.25 -23.61 -16.57
N SER A 142 -32.04 -23.09 -16.81
CA SER A 142 -30.94 -23.80 -17.47
C SER A 142 -29.83 -24.15 -16.48
N PRO A 143 -29.94 -25.24 -15.68
CA PRO A 143 -29.04 -25.52 -14.55
C PRO A 143 -27.56 -25.61 -14.93
N ASP A 144 -27.23 -26.17 -16.09
CA ASP A 144 -25.84 -26.36 -16.50
C ASP A 144 -25.21 -25.03 -16.92
N LEU A 145 -25.95 -24.16 -17.57
CA LEU A 145 -25.50 -22.82 -17.93
C LEU A 145 -25.31 -21.97 -16.65
N ALA A 146 -26.30 -22.01 -15.75
CA ALA A 146 -26.23 -21.30 -14.50
C ALA A 146 -25.05 -21.75 -13.61
N ARG A 147 -24.87 -23.07 -13.46
CA ARG A 147 -23.72 -23.62 -12.73
C ARG A 147 -22.41 -23.20 -13.37
N THR A 148 -22.31 -23.26 -14.70
CA THR A 148 -21.10 -22.87 -15.41
C THR A 148 -20.79 -21.41 -15.21
N LEU A 149 -21.75 -20.52 -15.41
CA LEU A 149 -21.58 -19.06 -15.27
C LEU A 149 -21.22 -18.65 -13.82
N PHE A 150 -22.03 -19.07 -12.86
CA PHE A 150 -21.87 -18.66 -11.46
C PHE A 150 -20.62 -19.28 -10.80
N THR A 151 -20.02 -20.32 -11.37
CA THR A 151 -18.79 -20.92 -10.84
C THR A 151 -17.54 -20.56 -11.63
N GLN A 152 -17.61 -19.60 -12.53
CA GLN A 152 -16.43 -19.08 -13.21
C GLN A 152 -15.60 -18.22 -12.26
N ARG A 153 -14.28 -18.40 -12.26
CA ARG A 153 -13.29 -17.59 -11.52
C ARG A 153 -13.41 -17.59 -9.99
N ILE A 154 -14.35 -18.33 -9.38
CA ILE A 154 -14.52 -18.40 -7.93
C ILE A 154 -13.57 -19.43 -7.27
N PRO A 155 -13.33 -19.34 -5.93
CA PRO A 155 -12.51 -20.29 -5.20
C PRO A 155 -12.95 -21.75 -5.36
N ALA A 156 -12.00 -22.68 -5.45
CA ALA A 156 -12.28 -24.09 -5.73
C ALA A 156 -13.23 -24.76 -4.71
N LEU A 157 -13.08 -24.44 -3.42
CA LEU A 157 -13.95 -24.96 -2.36
C LEU A 157 -15.39 -24.43 -2.50
N GLU A 158 -15.54 -23.15 -2.87
CA GLU A 158 -16.85 -22.54 -3.10
C GLU A 158 -17.51 -23.13 -4.34
N LYS A 159 -16.74 -23.35 -5.41
CA LYS A 159 -17.18 -24.04 -6.63
C LYS A 159 -17.71 -25.42 -6.34
N TRP A 160 -17.02 -26.19 -5.50
CA TRP A 160 -17.48 -27.51 -5.03
C TRP A 160 -18.79 -27.39 -4.23
N LYS A 161 -18.85 -26.51 -3.23
CA LYS A 161 -20.05 -26.27 -2.42
C LYS A 161 -21.23 -25.82 -3.27
N TYR A 162 -21.00 -24.92 -4.24
CA TYR A 162 -22.02 -24.44 -5.17
C TYR A 162 -22.64 -25.58 -5.98
N ARG A 163 -21.79 -26.46 -6.56
CA ARG A 163 -22.22 -27.59 -7.38
C ARG A 163 -23.02 -28.60 -6.57
N MET A 164 -22.59 -28.92 -5.36
CA MET A 164 -23.28 -29.88 -4.46
C MET A 164 -24.64 -29.35 -3.97
N ASN A 165 -24.76 -28.06 -3.74
CA ASN A 165 -25.96 -27.44 -3.14
C ASN A 165 -26.78 -26.62 -4.14
N TYR A 166 -26.57 -26.78 -5.44
CA TYR A 166 -27.19 -25.93 -6.46
C TYR A 166 -28.71 -25.82 -6.32
N THR A 167 -29.41 -26.92 -6.05
CA THR A 167 -30.88 -26.92 -5.90
C THR A 167 -31.35 -26.01 -4.76
N ALA A 168 -30.67 -26.07 -3.61
CA ALA A 168 -30.96 -25.20 -2.47
C ALA A 168 -30.63 -23.74 -2.75
N ILE A 169 -29.47 -23.50 -3.40
CA ILE A 169 -29.05 -22.15 -3.79
C ILE A 169 -30.01 -21.56 -4.81
N ARG A 170 -30.40 -22.29 -5.84
CA ARG A 170 -31.42 -21.89 -6.82
C ARG A 170 -32.73 -21.51 -6.14
N LYS A 171 -33.22 -22.36 -5.21
CA LYS A 171 -34.45 -22.07 -4.44
C LYS A 171 -34.33 -20.80 -3.60
N LYS A 172 -33.13 -20.54 -3.03
CA LYS A 172 -32.85 -19.31 -2.29
C LYS A 172 -32.84 -18.08 -3.21
N LEU A 173 -32.18 -18.14 -4.37
CA LEU A 173 -32.18 -17.07 -5.36
C LEU A 173 -33.58 -16.75 -5.87
N MET A 174 -34.39 -17.77 -6.14
CA MET A 174 -35.80 -17.58 -6.57
C MET A 174 -36.73 -17.01 -5.50
N ARG A 175 -36.32 -17.01 -4.22
CA ARG A 175 -37.08 -16.42 -3.10
C ARG A 175 -36.62 -14.98 -2.78
N ASP A 176 -35.65 -14.47 -3.50
CA ASP A 176 -35.22 -13.09 -3.33
C ASP A 176 -36.41 -12.16 -3.67
N PRO A 177 -36.76 -11.21 -2.80
CA PRO A 177 -37.85 -10.27 -3.09
C PRO A 177 -37.65 -9.48 -4.39
N ALA A 178 -36.43 -9.24 -4.79
CA ALA A 178 -36.12 -8.63 -6.08
C ALA A 178 -36.49 -9.53 -7.27
N LEU A 179 -36.77 -10.82 -7.02
CA LEU A 179 -37.08 -11.83 -8.03
C LEU A 179 -38.53 -12.42 -7.83
N SER A 180 -39.38 -11.85 -6.92
CA SER A 180 -40.70 -12.42 -6.60
C SER A 180 -41.75 -12.13 -7.64
N ASP A 181 -42.63 -13.06 -7.75
CA ASP A 181 -43.95 -13.34 -8.29
C ASP A 181 -44.52 -12.68 -9.57
N ASN A 182 -44.09 -11.50 -10.06
CA ASN A 182 -44.64 -10.91 -11.30
C ASN A 182 -43.58 -10.61 -12.38
N LEU A 183 -42.63 -11.43 -12.52
CA LEU A 183 -41.26 -11.16 -12.86
C LEU A 183 -40.84 -11.09 -14.34
N PRO A 184 -41.18 -11.99 -15.23
CA PRO A 184 -40.54 -11.97 -16.55
C PRO A 184 -41.24 -11.10 -17.58
N GLN A 185 -42.53 -10.81 -17.40
CA GLN A 185 -43.32 -10.19 -18.46
C GLN A 185 -43.07 -8.68 -18.57
N ASP A 186 -42.79 -8.01 -17.47
CA ASP A 186 -42.61 -6.54 -17.45
C ASP A 186 -41.15 -6.08 -17.49
N ALA A 187 -40.19 -6.95 -17.20
CA ALA A 187 -38.75 -6.56 -17.15
C ALA A 187 -38.23 -6.12 -18.51
N LEU A 188 -38.44 -6.89 -19.56
CA LEU A 188 -37.95 -6.59 -20.90
C LEU A 188 -38.55 -5.32 -21.53
N PRO A 189 -39.88 -5.05 -21.43
CA PRO A 189 -40.45 -3.77 -21.83
C PRO A 189 -39.79 -2.57 -21.15
N ARG A 190 -39.61 -2.61 -19.83
CA ARG A 190 -38.95 -1.51 -19.09
C ARG A 190 -37.48 -1.33 -19.49
N ILE A 191 -36.74 -2.40 -19.71
CA ILE A 191 -35.40 -2.35 -20.27
C ILE A 191 -35.41 -1.62 -21.63
N LYS A 192 -36.33 -1.98 -22.51
CA LYS A 192 -36.46 -1.33 -23.84
C LYS A 192 -36.79 0.15 -23.71
N ASP A 193 -37.66 0.55 -22.79
CA ASP A 193 -37.97 1.96 -22.53
C ASP A 193 -36.70 2.75 -22.13
N ILE A 194 -35.85 2.18 -21.26
CA ILE A 194 -34.59 2.81 -20.86
C ILE A 194 -33.60 2.87 -22.02
N PHE A 195 -33.51 1.81 -22.85
CA PHE A 195 -32.70 1.82 -24.07
C PHE A 195 -33.17 2.91 -25.05
N GLN A 196 -34.49 3.07 -25.28
CA GLN A 196 -35.05 4.13 -26.11
C GLN A 196 -34.74 5.53 -25.54
N ARG A 197 -34.76 5.70 -24.22
CA ARG A 197 -34.35 6.95 -23.59
C ARG A 197 -32.88 7.25 -23.87
N VAL A 198 -31.99 6.26 -23.78
CA VAL A 198 -30.58 6.41 -24.11
C VAL A 198 -30.39 6.68 -25.62
N ASP A 199 -31.12 5.98 -26.51
CA ASP A 199 -31.13 6.26 -27.94
C ASP A 199 -31.50 7.73 -28.23
N SER A 200 -32.48 8.27 -27.50
CA SER A 200 -32.89 9.65 -27.61
C SER A 200 -31.83 10.66 -27.19
N ILE A 201 -31.07 10.32 -26.12
CA ILE A 201 -29.95 11.14 -25.64
C ILE A 201 -28.82 11.15 -26.69
N LEU A 202 -28.53 10.03 -27.32
CA LEU A 202 -27.44 9.87 -28.31
C LEU A 202 -27.78 10.41 -29.70
N ARG A 203 -29.05 10.79 -29.95
CA ARG A 203 -29.53 11.20 -31.28
C ARG A 203 -28.83 12.46 -31.82
N ASP A 204 -28.34 13.32 -30.96
CA ASP A 204 -27.58 14.53 -31.34
C ASP A 204 -26.12 14.24 -31.76
N GLY A 205 -25.69 12.98 -31.77
CA GLY A 205 -24.35 12.57 -32.17
C GLY A 205 -23.27 12.75 -31.09
N ARG A 206 -23.66 13.05 -29.83
CA ARG A 206 -22.70 13.17 -28.73
C ARG A 206 -21.95 11.87 -28.50
N LYS A 207 -20.68 12.00 -28.08
CA LYS A 207 -19.83 10.83 -27.85
C LYS A 207 -20.22 10.05 -26.59
N TYR A 208 -20.68 10.73 -25.53
CA TYR A 208 -21.04 10.16 -24.23
C TYR A 208 -22.36 10.75 -23.73
N LEU A 209 -23.01 10.12 -22.76
CA LEU A 209 -24.36 10.50 -22.30
C LEU A 209 -24.45 11.94 -21.76
N ALA A 210 -23.37 12.45 -21.18
CA ALA A 210 -23.32 13.84 -20.68
C ALA A 210 -22.44 14.77 -21.56
N GLY A 211 -22.24 14.44 -22.83
CA GLY A 211 -21.47 15.25 -23.79
C GLY A 211 -20.26 14.55 -24.38
N ASN A 212 -19.09 15.21 -24.39
CA ASN A 212 -17.89 14.70 -25.05
C ASN A 212 -16.85 14.07 -24.12
N THR A 213 -17.16 13.96 -22.83
CA THR A 213 -16.27 13.38 -21.82
C THR A 213 -16.93 12.16 -21.21
N LEU A 214 -16.19 11.05 -21.07
CA LEU A 214 -16.64 9.84 -20.40
C LEU A 214 -16.96 10.14 -18.94
N THR A 215 -18.14 9.74 -18.49
CA THR A 215 -18.65 9.98 -17.15
C THR A 215 -19.09 8.70 -16.43
N LEU A 216 -19.41 8.80 -15.16
CA LEU A 216 -19.90 7.68 -14.35
C LEU A 216 -21.23 7.10 -14.93
N ALA A 217 -22.06 7.93 -15.54
CA ALA A 217 -23.31 7.46 -16.18
C ALA A 217 -23.06 6.51 -17.33
N ASP A 218 -22.02 6.76 -18.14
CA ASP A 218 -21.63 5.92 -19.28
C ASP A 218 -21.18 4.53 -18.80
N LEU A 219 -20.33 4.50 -17.76
CA LEU A 219 -19.85 3.25 -17.16
C LEU A 219 -21.00 2.46 -16.55
N ALA A 220 -21.89 3.13 -15.81
CA ALA A 220 -23.03 2.48 -15.17
C ALA A 220 -23.96 1.85 -16.21
N PHE A 221 -24.32 2.60 -17.26
CA PHE A 221 -25.16 2.04 -18.31
C PHE A 221 -24.51 0.83 -18.98
N ALA A 222 -23.23 0.94 -19.37
CA ALA A 222 -22.51 -0.14 -20.01
C ALA A 222 -22.39 -1.38 -19.12
N ALA A 223 -22.01 -1.22 -17.84
CA ALA A 223 -21.78 -2.32 -16.93
C ALA A 223 -23.08 -3.04 -16.53
N ILE A 224 -24.14 -2.28 -16.21
CA ILE A 224 -25.43 -2.85 -15.82
C ILE A 224 -26.12 -3.54 -16.99
N ALA A 225 -26.11 -2.94 -18.18
CA ALA A 225 -26.72 -3.52 -19.36
C ALA A 225 -25.85 -4.56 -20.09
N ALA A 226 -24.63 -4.82 -19.64
CA ALA A 226 -23.73 -5.80 -20.26
C ALA A 226 -24.36 -7.18 -20.52
N PRO A 227 -25.12 -7.79 -19.58
CA PRO A 227 -25.77 -9.08 -19.84
C PRO A 227 -26.79 -9.07 -20.98
N LEU A 228 -27.26 -7.90 -21.39
CA LEU A 228 -28.22 -7.73 -22.48
C LEU A 228 -27.57 -7.61 -23.86
N VAL A 229 -26.27 -7.33 -23.89
CA VAL A 229 -25.49 -7.19 -25.13
C VAL A 229 -24.28 -8.12 -25.20
N LEU A 230 -23.89 -8.75 -24.11
CA LEU A 230 -22.82 -9.74 -23.96
C LEU A 230 -21.49 -9.27 -24.61
N PRO A 231 -20.85 -8.18 -24.12
CA PRO A 231 -19.54 -7.76 -24.58
C PRO A 231 -18.46 -8.77 -24.19
N GLU A 232 -17.44 -8.96 -25.03
CA GLU A 232 -16.36 -9.91 -24.75
C GLU A 232 -15.39 -9.40 -23.67
N GLU A 233 -15.30 -8.08 -23.51
CA GLU A 233 -14.39 -7.37 -22.61
C GLU A 233 -14.93 -7.22 -21.17
N PHE A 234 -16.06 -7.84 -20.84
CA PHE A 234 -16.63 -7.81 -19.48
C PHE A 234 -15.65 -8.37 -18.46
N GLY A 235 -15.39 -7.62 -17.38
CA GLY A 235 -14.36 -7.96 -16.39
C GLY A 235 -14.70 -9.15 -15.48
N GLY A 236 -15.98 -9.45 -15.28
CA GLY A 236 -16.47 -10.58 -14.51
C GLY A 236 -16.70 -11.85 -15.34
N ALA A 237 -17.61 -12.71 -14.86
CA ALA A 237 -18.08 -13.89 -15.60
C ALA A 237 -19.24 -13.52 -16.52
N MET A 238 -19.14 -13.90 -17.79
CA MET A 238 -20.15 -13.62 -18.81
C MET A 238 -20.35 -14.83 -19.73
N CYS A 239 -21.59 -15.05 -20.17
CA CYS A 239 -21.90 -16.02 -21.22
C CYS A 239 -21.47 -15.48 -22.60
N ARG A 240 -21.04 -16.37 -23.49
CA ARG A 240 -20.95 -16.04 -24.92
C ARG A 240 -22.31 -16.13 -25.57
N ILE A 241 -22.53 -15.39 -26.65
CA ILE A 241 -23.82 -15.33 -27.34
C ILE A 241 -24.34 -16.70 -27.85
N ASN A 242 -23.44 -17.60 -28.18
CA ASN A 242 -23.77 -18.96 -28.60
C ASN A 242 -24.15 -19.91 -27.44
N GLN A 243 -23.89 -19.53 -26.19
CA GLN A 243 -24.17 -20.32 -24.99
C GLN A 243 -25.55 -20.02 -24.38
N VAL A 244 -26.09 -18.81 -24.66
CA VAL A 244 -27.37 -18.40 -24.07
C VAL A 244 -28.56 -19.04 -24.79
N PRO A 245 -29.70 -19.27 -24.08
CA PRO A 245 -30.94 -19.80 -24.67
C PRO A 245 -31.42 -18.98 -25.86
N PRO A 246 -32.14 -19.63 -26.82
CA PRO A 246 -32.58 -18.96 -28.08
C PRO A 246 -33.38 -17.68 -27.85
N VAL A 247 -34.26 -17.66 -26.82
CA VAL A 247 -35.05 -16.47 -26.44
C VAL A 247 -34.15 -15.31 -26.06
N TRP A 248 -33.24 -15.54 -25.12
CA TRP A 248 -32.27 -14.52 -24.69
C TRP A 248 -31.36 -14.08 -25.85
N ARG A 249 -30.89 -15.01 -26.66
CA ARG A 249 -30.07 -14.70 -27.86
C ARG A 249 -30.78 -13.75 -28.80
N LYS A 250 -32.08 -13.98 -29.07
CA LYS A 250 -32.89 -13.10 -29.93
C LYS A 250 -32.94 -11.68 -29.36
N ASP A 251 -33.19 -11.53 -28.05
CA ASP A 251 -33.26 -10.22 -27.41
C ASP A 251 -31.91 -9.51 -27.42
N VAL A 252 -30.79 -10.24 -27.16
CA VAL A 252 -29.42 -9.71 -27.30
C VAL A 252 -29.18 -9.16 -28.70
N LEU A 253 -29.54 -9.90 -29.73
CA LEU A 253 -29.34 -9.45 -31.13
C LEU A 253 -30.17 -8.19 -31.43
N LEU A 254 -31.42 -8.14 -30.96
CA LEU A 254 -32.27 -6.95 -31.16
C LEU A 254 -31.73 -5.72 -30.43
N LEU A 255 -31.30 -5.87 -29.16
CA LEU A 255 -30.73 -4.76 -28.39
C LEU A 255 -29.39 -4.29 -28.93
N ARG A 256 -28.55 -5.19 -29.44
CA ARG A 256 -27.32 -4.81 -30.18
C ARG A 256 -27.56 -3.93 -31.38
N MET A 257 -28.73 -4.00 -32.04
CA MET A 257 -29.07 -3.18 -33.19
C MET A 257 -29.47 -1.74 -32.85
N THR A 258 -29.76 -1.45 -31.57
CA THR A 258 -30.10 -0.09 -31.11
C THR A 258 -28.84 0.77 -30.99
N SER A 259 -28.98 2.10 -31.00
CA SER A 259 -27.88 3.04 -30.75
C SER A 259 -27.31 2.84 -29.35
N ALA A 260 -28.15 2.61 -28.37
CA ALA A 260 -27.78 2.29 -26.99
C ALA A 260 -26.96 1.01 -26.89
N GLY A 261 -27.34 -0.05 -27.62
CA GLY A 261 -26.59 -1.31 -27.64
C GLY A 261 -25.22 -1.17 -28.30
N GLN A 262 -25.16 -0.44 -29.42
CA GLN A 262 -23.89 -0.12 -30.10
C GLN A 262 -23.01 0.79 -29.25
N PHE A 263 -23.59 1.72 -28.50
CA PHE A 263 -22.89 2.56 -27.55
C PHE A 263 -22.20 1.73 -26.45
N ILE A 264 -22.91 0.76 -25.85
CA ILE A 264 -22.33 -0.16 -24.86
C ILE A 264 -21.14 -0.92 -25.45
N LEU A 265 -21.30 -1.54 -26.61
CA LEU A 265 -20.25 -2.31 -27.28
C LEU A 265 -19.03 -1.44 -27.66
N ARG A 266 -19.27 -0.18 -28.04
CA ARG A 266 -18.19 0.78 -28.31
C ARG A 266 -17.43 1.13 -27.03
N LEU A 267 -18.14 1.42 -25.93
CA LEU A 267 -17.51 1.72 -24.62
C LEU A 267 -16.61 0.58 -24.17
N TYR A 268 -17.05 -0.66 -24.30
CA TYR A 268 -16.24 -1.82 -23.96
C TYR A 268 -14.99 -1.95 -24.83
N ARG A 269 -15.08 -1.69 -26.13
CA ARG A 269 -13.94 -1.79 -27.05
C ARG A 269 -12.95 -0.64 -26.92
N GLU A 270 -13.43 0.60 -26.73
CA GLU A 270 -12.61 1.81 -26.84
C GLU A 270 -12.22 2.37 -25.47
N ASP A 271 -13.13 2.36 -24.50
CA ASP A 271 -12.98 3.06 -23.23
C ASP A 271 -12.75 2.11 -22.04
N ARG A 272 -13.09 0.82 -22.19
CA ARG A 272 -12.72 -0.20 -21.19
C ARG A 272 -11.22 -0.44 -21.29
N PRO A 273 -10.43 -0.14 -20.26
CA PRO A 273 -9.01 -0.44 -20.29
C PRO A 273 -8.83 -1.92 -20.58
N VAL A 274 -8.00 -2.26 -21.56
CA VAL A 274 -7.64 -3.66 -21.83
C VAL A 274 -7.16 -4.24 -20.50
N MET A 275 -7.90 -5.22 -19.96
CA MET A 275 -7.43 -5.95 -18.80
C MET A 275 -6.01 -6.42 -19.13
N ARG A 276 -5.01 -5.78 -18.52
CA ARG A 276 -3.68 -6.40 -18.50
C ARG A 276 -3.95 -7.79 -17.97
N PRO A 277 -3.59 -8.87 -18.71
CA PRO A 277 -3.83 -10.21 -18.22
C PRO A 277 -3.33 -10.19 -16.78
N GLN A 278 -4.21 -10.51 -15.81
CA GLN A 278 -3.76 -10.68 -14.44
C GLN A 278 -2.59 -11.62 -14.56
N LYS A 279 -1.37 -11.09 -14.50
CA LYS A 279 -0.18 -11.92 -14.42
C LYS A 279 -0.55 -12.87 -13.29
N GLU A 280 -0.62 -14.15 -13.58
CA GLU A 280 -0.99 -15.16 -12.58
C GLU A 280 -0.31 -14.75 -11.30
N LEU A 281 -1.12 -14.41 -10.30
CA LEU A 281 -0.58 -14.06 -8.98
C LEU A 281 0.34 -15.21 -8.63
N PRO A 282 1.60 -14.98 -8.33
CA PRO A 282 2.55 -16.05 -8.13
C PRO A 282 1.96 -17.03 -7.15
N LYS A 283 2.21 -18.30 -7.39
CA LYS A 283 1.84 -19.38 -6.47
C LYS A 283 2.36 -19.00 -5.09
N GLU A 284 1.51 -19.17 -4.08
CA GLU A 284 1.92 -18.97 -2.69
C GLU A 284 3.26 -19.67 -2.44
N PRO A 285 4.17 -19.07 -1.66
CA PRO A 285 5.44 -19.70 -1.35
C PRO A 285 5.20 -21.10 -0.81
N ASN A 286 6.02 -22.05 -1.20
CA ASN A 286 5.97 -23.41 -0.69
C ASN A 286 6.17 -23.44 0.84
N ALA A 287 5.96 -24.58 1.48
CA ALA A 287 6.05 -24.69 2.94
C ALA A 287 7.40 -24.21 3.51
N LEU A 288 8.51 -24.43 2.80
CA LEU A 288 9.84 -23.95 3.15
C LEU A 288 9.97 -22.41 3.04
N GLY A 289 9.40 -21.81 2.00
CA GLY A 289 9.35 -20.36 1.84
C GLY A 289 8.54 -19.68 2.95
N ARG A 290 7.38 -20.25 3.31
CA ARG A 290 6.58 -19.78 4.46
C ARG A 290 7.30 -19.92 5.80
N LEU A 291 8.07 -21.00 5.98
CA LEU A 291 8.90 -21.18 7.18
C LEU A 291 10.02 -20.14 7.22
N GLY A 292 10.70 -19.89 6.10
CA GLY A 292 11.74 -18.86 5.99
C GLY A 292 11.21 -17.46 6.26
N GLU A 293 10.02 -17.10 5.74
CA GLU A 293 9.34 -15.85 6.06
C GLU A 293 9.00 -15.76 7.56
N ARG A 294 8.48 -16.83 8.16
CA ARG A 294 8.19 -16.86 9.62
C ARG A 294 9.45 -16.69 10.46
N ILE A 295 10.54 -17.33 10.09
CA ILE A 295 11.83 -17.17 10.80
C ILE A 295 12.36 -15.73 10.63
N GLY A 296 12.29 -15.17 9.43
CA GLY A 296 12.66 -13.78 9.17
C GLY A 296 11.80 -12.79 9.98
N LEU A 297 10.50 -13.04 10.08
CA LEU A 297 9.57 -12.26 10.90
C LEU A 297 9.84 -12.42 12.40
N LEU A 298 10.16 -13.62 12.87
CA LEU A 298 10.58 -13.88 14.24
C LEU A 298 11.85 -13.11 14.62
N LEU A 299 12.84 -13.08 13.73
CA LEU A 299 14.06 -12.31 13.93
C LEU A 299 13.84 -10.79 13.84
N ALA A 300 12.81 -10.35 13.13
CA ALA A 300 12.43 -8.95 13.01
C ALA A 300 11.48 -8.45 14.11
N SER A 301 10.98 -9.33 14.99
CA SER A 301 10.07 -8.98 16.06
C SER A 301 10.81 -8.64 17.36
N ARG A 302 10.08 -8.05 18.31
CA ARG A 302 10.53 -7.66 19.65
C ARG A 302 11.13 -8.85 20.42
N GLN A 303 12.46 -8.97 20.43
CA GLN A 303 13.18 -10.12 20.96
C GLN A 303 14.35 -9.70 21.87
N THR A 304 14.12 -8.73 22.78
CA THR A 304 15.17 -8.21 23.68
C THR A 304 15.90 -9.33 24.43
N SER A 305 15.16 -10.33 24.91
CA SER A 305 15.75 -11.48 25.61
C SER A 305 16.65 -12.32 24.68
N LEU A 306 16.23 -12.51 23.42
CA LEU A 306 17.02 -13.22 22.43
C LEU A 306 18.29 -12.44 22.08
N PHE A 307 18.19 -11.13 21.87
CA PHE A 307 19.35 -10.30 21.55
C PHE A 307 20.36 -10.25 22.70
N SER A 308 19.89 -10.13 23.95
CA SER A 308 20.73 -10.21 25.14
C SER A 308 21.41 -11.58 25.27
N PHE A 309 20.69 -12.65 24.98
CA PHE A 309 21.21 -14.00 24.99
C PHE A 309 22.28 -14.21 23.90
N LEU A 310 22.00 -13.80 22.67
CA LEU A 310 22.95 -13.90 21.55
C LEU A 310 24.22 -13.09 21.80
N GLN A 311 24.09 -11.86 22.27
CA GLN A 311 25.23 -11.01 22.61
C GLN A 311 26.14 -11.67 23.65
N ARG A 312 25.54 -12.21 24.71
CA ARG A 312 26.25 -12.79 25.85
C ARG A 312 26.93 -14.12 25.53
N HIS A 313 26.25 -15.01 24.80
CA HIS A 313 26.68 -16.39 24.63
C HIS A 313 27.28 -16.67 23.25
N PHE A 314 26.89 -15.90 22.23
CA PHE A 314 27.30 -16.10 20.85
C PHE A 314 27.75 -14.78 20.20
N PRO A 315 28.91 -14.22 20.63
CA PRO A 315 29.44 -12.98 20.04
C PRO A 315 29.50 -13.01 18.50
N VAL A 316 29.79 -14.18 17.93
CA VAL A 316 29.68 -14.52 16.53
C VAL A 316 29.03 -15.89 16.42
N LEU A 317 27.92 -16.00 15.69
CA LEU A 317 27.19 -17.24 15.48
C LEU A 317 27.20 -17.61 14.00
N LYS A 318 27.72 -18.80 13.69
CA LYS A 318 27.66 -19.38 12.36
C LYS A 318 26.43 -20.28 12.23
N ILE A 319 25.58 -20.03 11.24
CA ILE A 319 24.43 -20.87 10.97
C ILE A 319 24.89 -22.11 10.20
N TRP A 320 24.74 -23.27 10.80
CA TRP A 320 25.22 -24.54 10.26
C TRP A 320 24.67 -24.83 8.87
N PHE A 321 25.52 -25.42 8.02
CA PHE A 321 25.21 -25.74 6.62
C PHE A 321 24.90 -24.53 5.71
N THR A 322 25.14 -23.32 6.18
CA THR A 322 24.97 -22.10 5.39
C THR A 322 26.26 -21.28 5.38
N ARG A 323 26.31 -20.28 4.50
CA ARG A 323 27.33 -19.22 4.52
C ARG A 323 26.84 -17.95 5.22
N VAL A 324 25.90 -18.11 6.13
CA VAL A 324 25.30 -17.02 6.89
C VAL A 324 25.87 -17.01 8.30
N MET A 325 26.24 -15.83 8.78
CA MET A 325 26.74 -15.61 10.13
C MET A 325 26.04 -14.42 10.77
N THR A 326 26.01 -14.38 12.11
CA THR A 326 25.63 -13.18 12.85
C THR A 326 26.78 -12.68 13.69
N VAL A 327 26.93 -11.36 13.79
CA VAL A 327 27.84 -10.67 14.72
C VAL A 327 27.00 -9.88 15.71
N ASN A 328 27.15 -10.20 16.99
CA ASN A 328 26.19 -9.82 18.04
C ASN A 328 26.83 -8.96 19.16
N ARG A 329 28.15 -8.96 19.31
CA ARG A 329 28.86 -8.17 20.33
C ARG A 329 29.26 -6.81 19.74
N ASN A 330 29.12 -5.76 20.54
CA ASN A 330 29.26 -4.37 20.10
C ASN A 330 30.62 -4.07 19.47
N ASP A 331 31.73 -4.42 20.13
CA ASP A 331 33.09 -4.14 19.64
C ASP A 331 33.43 -4.86 18.32
N LEU A 332 32.96 -6.11 18.16
CA LEU A 332 33.14 -6.86 16.91
C LEU A 332 32.30 -6.28 15.79
N LEU A 333 31.11 -5.76 16.13
CA LEU A 333 30.22 -5.15 15.15
C LEU A 333 30.77 -3.81 14.69
N VAL A 334 31.32 -3.00 15.59
CA VAL A 334 32.01 -1.75 15.25
C VAL A 334 33.17 -2.04 14.31
N GLU A 335 34.07 -3.00 14.65
CA GLU A 335 35.19 -3.41 13.77
C GLU A 335 34.71 -3.83 12.37
N LEU A 336 33.62 -4.64 12.32
CA LEU A 336 33.04 -5.09 11.06
C LEU A 336 32.52 -3.91 10.22
N MET A 337 31.79 -2.99 10.84
CA MET A 337 31.12 -1.87 10.17
C MET A 337 32.09 -0.78 9.71
N GLU A 338 33.29 -0.70 10.29
CA GLU A 338 34.36 0.23 9.88
C GLU A 338 35.24 -0.33 8.73
N ARG A 339 35.08 -1.62 8.42
CA ARG A 339 35.87 -2.30 7.38
C ARG A 339 35.08 -2.46 6.09
N ASP A 340 34.62 -1.33 5.49
CA ASP A 340 33.76 -1.31 4.32
C ASP A 340 34.33 -2.03 3.09
N ASN A 341 35.66 -2.11 2.96
CA ASN A 341 36.27 -2.82 1.85
C ASN A 341 36.31 -4.35 2.02
N ASP A 342 36.19 -4.83 3.25
CA ASP A 342 36.17 -6.26 3.58
C ASP A 342 34.74 -6.80 3.72
N PHE A 343 33.80 -5.92 4.10
CA PHE A 343 32.41 -6.23 4.37
C PHE A 343 31.49 -5.31 3.55
N THR A 344 31.18 -5.74 2.34
CA THR A 344 30.50 -4.97 1.30
C THR A 344 28.98 -5.07 1.37
N ILE A 345 28.26 -4.18 0.65
CA ILE A 345 26.80 -4.17 0.56
C ILE A 345 26.28 -4.33 -0.88
N GLU A 346 27.06 -3.95 -1.88
CA GLU A 346 26.63 -3.88 -3.28
C GLU A 346 26.23 -5.26 -3.80
N GLU A 347 26.97 -6.31 -3.48
CA GLU A 347 26.71 -7.68 -3.90
C GLU A 347 25.32 -8.17 -3.47
N ILE A 348 24.85 -7.73 -2.29
CA ILE A 348 23.56 -8.17 -1.72
C ILE A 348 22.37 -7.64 -2.52
N ASN A 349 22.47 -6.38 -2.97
CA ASN A 349 21.34 -5.66 -3.55
C ASN A 349 21.50 -5.36 -5.04
N ALA A 350 22.69 -5.57 -5.62
CA ALA A 350 23.02 -5.16 -6.99
C ALA A 350 21.98 -5.61 -8.04
N THR A 351 21.59 -6.88 -7.99
CA THR A 351 20.62 -7.44 -8.95
C THR A 351 19.23 -6.82 -8.82
N LYS A 352 18.74 -6.60 -7.59
CA LYS A 352 17.43 -5.99 -7.36
C LYS A 352 17.44 -4.52 -7.77
N MET A 353 18.49 -3.78 -7.39
CA MET A 353 18.62 -2.37 -7.72
C MET A 353 18.77 -2.15 -9.23
N ALA A 354 19.56 -2.97 -9.92
CA ALA A 354 19.71 -2.90 -11.38
C ALA A 354 18.34 -3.10 -12.09
N ARG A 355 17.55 -4.06 -11.65
CA ARG A 355 16.21 -4.32 -12.20
C ARG A 355 15.20 -3.24 -11.84
N GLN A 356 15.36 -2.55 -10.72
CA GLN A 356 14.56 -1.40 -10.30
C GLN A 356 15.06 -0.06 -10.88
N LYS A 357 15.79 -0.10 -12.00
CA LYS A 357 16.26 1.04 -12.79
C LYS A 357 17.39 1.87 -12.17
N GLY A 358 18.27 1.20 -11.51
CA GLY A 358 19.60 1.71 -11.25
C GLY A 358 20.01 1.72 -9.80
N ALA A 359 21.26 1.40 -9.57
CA ALA A 359 21.89 1.58 -8.28
C ALA A 359 21.98 3.07 -7.94
N PHE A 360 21.80 3.41 -6.68
CA PHE A 360 22.05 4.74 -6.13
C PHE A 360 23.05 4.63 -5.00
N PHE A 361 23.68 5.73 -4.61
CA PHE A 361 24.86 5.69 -3.73
C PHE A 361 24.65 4.92 -2.42
N LEU A 362 23.44 4.89 -1.85
CA LEU A 362 23.17 4.15 -0.61
C LEU A 362 23.31 2.62 -0.75
N GLY A 363 23.31 2.10 -1.96
CA GLY A 363 23.50 0.68 -2.25
C GLY A 363 24.83 0.36 -2.92
N MET A 364 25.76 1.33 -3.02
CA MET A 364 27.08 1.16 -3.58
C MET A 364 28.12 0.97 -2.48
N ASP A 365 29.17 0.22 -2.78
CA ASP A 365 30.32 0.06 -1.91
C ASP A 365 31.27 1.28 -1.98
N LYS A 366 32.11 1.43 -0.95
CA LYS A 366 33.13 2.47 -0.89
C LYS A 366 34.07 2.44 -2.09
N MET A 367 34.36 1.25 -2.60
CA MET A 367 35.24 1.05 -3.76
C MET A 367 34.61 1.49 -5.08
N ASN A 368 33.29 1.67 -5.13
CA ASN A 368 32.62 2.14 -6.33
C ASN A 368 32.95 3.62 -6.55
N PRO A 369 33.52 4.00 -7.71
CA PRO A 369 33.94 5.39 -7.97
C PRO A 369 32.79 6.41 -7.91
N GLN A 370 31.54 5.96 -8.11
CA GLN A 370 30.36 6.80 -8.07
C GLN A 370 29.89 7.09 -6.64
N PHE A 371 30.22 6.24 -5.67
CA PHE A 371 29.71 6.34 -4.29
C PHE A 371 29.98 7.70 -3.66
N ASP A 372 31.24 8.10 -3.49
CA ASP A 372 31.60 9.36 -2.85
C ASP A 372 31.15 10.56 -3.70
N ARG A 373 31.24 10.44 -5.02
CA ARG A 373 30.87 11.52 -5.94
C ARG A 373 29.38 11.83 -5.87
N GLU A 374 28.52 10.83 -5.98
CA GLU A 374 27.05 11.00 -5.89
C GLU A 374 26.62 11.40 -4.47
N ARG A 375 27.14 10.72 -3.44
CA ARG A 375 26.82 11.00 -2.04
C ARG A 375 27.13 12.44 -1.65
N ASN A 376 28.31 12.93 -2.00
CA ASN A 376 28.74 14.30 -1.67
C ASN A 376 27.94 15.34 -2.45
N PHE A 377 27.60 15.04 -3.71
CA PHE A 377 26.76 15.92 -4.53
C PHE A 377 25.35 16.04 -3.96
N VAL A 378 24.70 14.92 -3.68
CA VAL A 378 23.35 14.90 -3.10
C VAL A 378 23.31 15.57 -1.72
N ARG A 379 24.39 15.46 -0.92
CA ARG A 379 24.49 16.09 0.39
C ARG A 379 24.38 17.61 0.35
N ARG A 380 24.75 18.26 -0.76
CA ARG A 380 24.64 19.71 -0.95
C ARG A 380 23.17 20.18 -1.02
N SER A 381 22.23 19.30 -1.35
CA SER A 381 20.80 19.63 -1.48
C SER A 381 20.01 19.50 -0.19
N ALA A 382 20.50 18.74 0.80
CA ALA A 382 19.86 18.58 2.11
C ALA A 382 20.71 19.29 3.17
N LYS A 383 20.17 20.37 3.73
CA LYS A 383 20.90 21.28 4.62
C LYS A 383 20.55 21.01 6.07
N LYS A 384 21.48 21.25 6.99
CA LYS A 384 21.24 21.11 8.44
C LYS A 384 20.21 22.14 8.93
N GLU A 385 20.20 23.30 8.32
CA GLU A 385 19.29 24.41 8.61
C GLU A 385 17.82 24.04 8.31
N ASP A 386 17.58 23.06 7.41
CA ASP A 386 16.24 22.60 7.06
C ASP A 386 15.56 21.86 8.22
N LEU A 387 16.31 21.35 9.22
CA LEU A 387 15.77 20.49 10.27
C LEU A 387 14.68 21.17 11.11
N GLU A 388 14.77 22.46 11.34
CA GLU A 388 13.72 23.18 12.11
C GLU A 388 12.45 23.37 11.27
N SER A 389 12.58 23.68 9.98
CA SER A 389 11.42 23.77 9.08
C SER A 389 10.73 22.41 8.91
N ILE A 390 11.51 21.33 8.84
CA ILE A 390 11.00 19.95 8.83
C ILE A 390 10.22 19.66 10.10
N ARG A 391 10.76 20.03 11.26
CA ARG A 391 10.11 19.88 12.57
C ARG A 391 8.74 20.54 12.59
N ILE A 392 8.69 21.81 12.18
CA ILE A 392 7.47 22.61 12.14
C ILE A 392 6.46 21.98 11.18
N TYR A 393 6.90 21.57 10.00
CA TYR A 393 6.02 20.95 9.01
C TYR A 393 5.37 19.67 9.53
N ILE A 394 6.17 18.74 10.08
CA ILE A 394 5.66 17.45 10.59
C ILE A 394 4.70 17.69 11.77
N ARG A 395 5.03 18.62 12.67
CA ARG A 395 4.16 19.00 13.79
C ARG A 395 2.82 19.49 13.29
N ASN A 396 2.82 20.54 12.46
CA ASN A 396 1.61 21.19 12.00
C ASN A 396 0.72 20.25 11.18
N SER A 397 1.30 19.46 10.27
CA SER A 397 0.58 18.49 9.48
C SER A 397 -0.02 17.36 10.33
N SER A 398 0.70 16.95 11.39
CA SER A 398 0.19 15.95 12.33
C SER A 398 -0.96 16.51 13.18
N GLU A 399 -0.83 17.72 13.68
CA GLU A 399 -1.85 18.40 14.48
C GLU A 399 -3.11 18.69 13.66
N GLU A 400 -2.98 19.03 12.38
CA GLU A 400 -4.10 19.19 11.46
C GLU A 400 -4.92 17.90 11.33
N ILE A 401 -4.26 16.78 11.03
CA ILE A 401 -4.94 15.48 10.88
C ILE A 401 -5.56 15.04 12.20
N LEU A 402 -4.83 15.17 13.31
CA LEU A 402 -5.34 14.82 14.63
C LEU A 402 -6.55 15.67 15.02
N GLY A 403 -6.53 16.97 14.71
CA GLY A 403 -7.68 17.85 14.91
C GLY A 403 -8.93 17.42 14.14
N GLN A 404 -8.77 16.98 12.89
CA GLN A 404 -9.88 16.47 12.08
C GLN A 404 -10.45 15.15 12.63
N THR A 405 -9.65 14.36 13.34
CA THR A 405 -10.04 13.06 13.89
C THR A 405 -10.53 13.13 15.34
N GLN A 406 -10.41 14.27 16.00
CA GLN A 406 -10.80 14.45 17.42
C GLN A 406 -12.22 13.96 17.73
N ARG A 407 -13.20 14.27 16.86
CA ARG A 407 -14.61 13.87 17.02
C ARG A 407 -14.81 12.35 17.06
N PHE A 408 -13.84 11.55 16.63
CA PHE A 408 -13.94 10.09 16.60
C PHE A 408 -13.33 9.42 17.83
N GLY A 409 -12.58 10.13 18.67
CA GLY A 409 -11.90 9.59 19.84
C GLY A 409 -10.86 8.51 19.54
N ARG A 410 -10.50 8.32 18.27
CA ARG A 410 -9.53 7.31 17.82
C ARG A 410 -8.91 7.68 16.47
N ILE A 411 -7.71 7.16 16.21
CA ILE A 411 -7.02 7.28 14.91
C ILE A 411 -6.15 6.06 14.64
N ASP A 412 -6.04 5.67 13.38
CA ASP A 412 -4.98 4.79 12.91
C ASP A 412 -3.72 5.61 12.66
N VAL A 413 -2.75 5.49 13.56
CA VAL A 413 -1.50 6.25 13.49
C VAL A 413 -0.66 5.83 12.28
N ALA A 414 -0.72 4.56 11.86
CA ALA A 414 0.07 4.06 10.75
C ALA A 414 -0.43 4.62 9.39
N ASP A 415 -1.70 4.38 9.07
CA ASP A 415 -2.22 4.68 7.73
C ASP A 415 -2.83 6.08 7.63
N SER A 416 -3.52 6.55 8.68
CA SER A 416 -4.24 7.82 8.63
C SER A 416 -3.42 9.03 9.09
N LEU A 417 -2.33 8.80 9.84
CA LEU A 417 -1.43 9.88 10.27
C LEU A 417 -0.07 9.79 9.58
N CYS A 418 0.76 8.80 9.93
CA CYS A 418 2.16 8.79 9.51
C CYS A 418 2.32 8.71 7.99
N ARG A 419 1.67 7.76 7.32
CA ARG A 419 1.82 7.62 5.87
C ARG A 419 1.29 8.82 5.10
N VAL A 420 0.19 9.41 5.55
CA VAL A 420 -0.38 10.61 4.91
C VAL A 420 0.58 11.79 5.03
N VAL A 421 1.02 12.09 6.26
CA VAL A 421 1.95 13.21 6.48
C VAL A 421 3.28 12.97 5.76
N LEU A 422 3.81 11.74 5.75
CA LEU A 422 5.08 11.44 5.09
C LEU A 422 5.01 11.58 3.58
N VAL A 423 3.91 11.18 2.93
CA VAL A 423 3.73 11.40 1.48
C VAL A 423 3.67 12.89 1.16
N ARG A 424 2.93 13.67 1.95
CA ARG A 424 2.90 15.14 1.82
C ARG A 424 4.26 15.80 2.12
N PHE A 425 5.02 15.24 3.06
CA PHE A 425 6.39 15.67 3.35
C PHE A 425 7.35 15.40 2.20
N ILE A 426 7.20 14.27 1.51
CA ILE A 426 7.97 13.97 0.29
C ILE A 426 7.70 15.00 -0.80
N ASP A 427 6.45 15.43 -0.97
CA ASP A 427 6.13 16.54 -1.88
C ASP A 427 6.77 17.84 -1.40
N HIS A 428 6.50 18.24 -0.16
CA HIS A 428 6.93 19.53 0.38
C HIS A 428 8.44 19.70 0.41
N TYR A 429 9.15 18.76 1.05
CA TYR A 429 10.60 18.88 1.27
C TYR A 429 11.45 18.35 0.13
N PHE A 430 11.06 17.18 -0.43
CA PHE A 430 11.82 16.60 -1.55
C PHE A 430 11.37 17.12 -2.92
N GLY A 431 10.23 17.77 -3.02
CA GLY A 431 9.69 18.32 -4.26
C GLY A 431 9.12 17.25 -5.20
N VAL A 432 8.68 16.13 -4.67
CA VAL A 432 8.25 14.93 -5.43
C VAL A 432 6.79 14.58 -5.06
N PRO A 433 5.79 15.27 -5.63
CA PRO A 433 4.37 15.07 -5.27
C PRO A 433 3.81 13.69 -5.64
N GLY A 434 4.40 13.01 -6.64
CA GLY A 434 3.79 11.85 -7.24
C GLY A 434 2.57 12.18 -8.11
N PRO A 435 2.03 11.20 -8.85
CA PRO A 435 0.80 11.39 -9.60
C PRO A 435 -0.42 11.62 -8.71
N THR A 436 -0.51 10.89 -7.61
CA THR A 436 -1.44 11.05 -6.48
C THR A 436 -0.79 10.55 -5.19
N GLU A 437 -1.31 10.95 -4.01
CA GLU A 437 -0.85 10.43 -2.71
C GLU A 437 -0.91 8.89 -2.66
N THR A 438 -1.95 8.29 -3.22
CA THR A 438 -2.14 6.84 -3.26
C THR A 438 -1.09 6.15 -4.13
N ILE A 439 -0.89 6.61 -5.36
CA ILE A 439 0.10 6.03 -6.28
C ILE A 439 1.51 6.16 -5.71
N MET A 440 1.84 7.32 -5.14
CA MET A 440 3.13 7.52 -4.48
C MET A 440 3.32 6.52 -3.33
N LYS A 441 2.33 6.35 -2.49
CA LYS A 441 2.35 5.39 -1.38
C LYS A 441 2.56 3.95 -1.88
N ASP A 442 1.82 3.55 -2.91
CA ASP A 442 1.91 2.19 -3.48
C ASP A 442 3.28 1.93 -4.13
N TRP A 443 3.85 2.90 -4.87
CA TRP A 443 5.20 2.80 -5.41
C TRP A 443 6.25 2.60 -4.32
N LEU A 444 6.25 3.48 -3.32
CA LEU A 444 7.26 3.45 -2.26
C LEU A 444 7.19 2.16 -1.44
N ARG A 445 6.00 1.66 -1.17
CA ARG A 445 5.79 0.39 -0.46
C ARG A 445 6.27 -0.82 -1.26
N ALA A 446 5.92 -0.90 -2.55
CA ALA A 446 6.35 -2.00 -3.41
C ALA A 446 7.88 -2.05 -3.54
N LEU A 447 8.51 -0.91 -3.78
CA LEU A 447 9.95 -0.79 -3.91
C LEU A 447 10.68 -1.12 -2.62
N PHE A 448 10.22 -0.57 -1.51
CA PHE A 448 10.81 -0.82 -0.21
C PHE A 448 10.71 -2.31 0.18
N TYR A 449 9.53 -2.91 -0.05
CA TYR A 449 9.33 -4.31 0.26
C TYR A 449 10.31 -5.21 -0.49
N ASP A 450 10.49 -5.02 -1.79
CA ASP A 450 11.39 -5.87 -2.58
C ASP A 450 12.85 -5.69 -2.18
N LEU A 451 13.28 -4.46 -1.93
CA LEU A 451 14.67 -4.18 -1.55
C LEU A 451 15.04 -4.76 -0.17
N PHE A 452 14.16 -4.61 0.81
CA PHE A 452 14.52 -4.84 2.21
C PHE A 452 13.85 -6.04 2.87
N LEU A 453 12.79 -6.59 2.29
CA LEU A 453 11.96 -7.62 2.93
C LEU A 453 11.73 -8.87 2.08
N ASN A 454 11.98 -8.81 0.80
CA ASN A 454 11.82 -9.93 -0.11
C ASN A 454 13.01 -10.90 0.01
N PHE A 455 13.22 -11.45 1.20
CA PHE A 455 14.31 -12.39 1.49
C PHE A 455 14.17 -13.71 0.75
N THR A 456 12.94 -14.12 0.43
CA THR A 456 12.65 -15.34 -0.33
C THR A 456 12.76 -15.16 -1.84
N ASN A 457 13.09 -13.94 -2.30
CA ASN A 457 13.12 -13.58 -3.71
C ASN A 457 11.82 -13.93 -4.45
N ASN A 458 10.69 -13.66 -3.82
CA ASN A 458 9.38 -13.85 -4.43
C ASN A 458 9.28 -13.06 -5.73
N ALA A 459 9.14 -13.77 -6.83
CA ALA A 459 9.21 -13.22 -8.18
C ALA A 459 8.13 -12.16 -8.48
N ALA A 460 6.95 -12.29 -7.86
CA ALA A 460 5.89 -11.32 -8.09
C ALA A 460 6.07 -10.04 -7.30
N LYS A 461 6.51 -10.15 -6.05
CA LYS A 461 6.85 -8.97 -5.27
C LYS A 461 7.97 -8.18 -5.96
N HIS A 462 8.93 -8.92 -6.53
CA HIS A 462 9.98 -8.33 -7.36
C HIS A 462 9.40 -7.66 -8.62
N GLN A 463 8.51 -8.33 -9.36
CA GLN A 463 7.92 -7.75 -10.57
C GLN A 463 7.08 -6.51 -10.25
N ALA A 464 6.28 -6.53 -9.18
CA ALA A 464 5.52 -5.36 -8.73
C ALA A 464 6.43 -4.17 -8.42
N ALA A 465 7.58 -4.42 -7.81
CA ALA A 465 8.58 -3.39 -7.55
C ALA A 465 9.24 -2.86 -8.85
N VAL A 466 9.52 -3.75 -9.81
CA VAL A 466 10.04 -3.34 -11.12
C VAL A 466 9.03 -2.48 -11.90
N ASP A 467 7.74 -2.84 -11.86
CA ASP A 467 6.68 -2.06 -12.50
C ASP A 467 6.56 -0.68 -11.84
N ALA A 468 6.52 -0.62 -10.51
CA ALA A 468 6.54 0.63 -9.74
C ALA A 468 7.78 1.49 -10.02
N ALA A 469 8.96 0.87 -10.16
CA ALA A 469 10.19 1.57 -10.51
C ALA A 469 10.15 2.19 -11.90
N ASN A 470 9.58 1.48 -12.89
CA ASN A 470 9.41 1.99 -14.24
C ASN A 470 8.48 3.21 -14.28
N GLU A 471 7.33 3.11 -13.61
CA GLU A 471 6.35 4.19 -13.53
C GLU A 471 6.94 5.41 -12.80
N ARG A 472 7.58 5.21 -11.65
CA ARG A 472 8.26 6.27 -10.90
C ARG A 472 9.36 6.93 -11.73
N LYS A 473 10.20 6.15 -12.42
CA LYS A 473 11.27 6.70 -13.28
C LYS A 473 10.71 7.59 -14.36
N ALA A 474 9.72 7.12 -15.12
CA ALA A 474 9.09 7.89 -16.18
C ALA A 474 8.49 9.20 -15.65
N TRP A 475 7.80 9.10 -14.50
CA TRP A 475 7.18 10.26 -13.86
C TRP A 475 8.21 11.27 -13.34
N LEU A 476 9.29 10.82 -12.67
CA LEU A 476 10.36 11.69 -12.19
C LEU A 476 11.09 12.40 -13.33
N LEU A 477 11.40 11.69 -14.42
CA LEU A 477 12.04 12.31 -15.59
C LEU A 477 11.15 13.38 -16.22
N GLN A 478 9.84 13.15 -16.27
CA GLN A 478 8.89 14.16 -16.75
C GLN A 478 8.85 15.37 -15.80
N LEU A 479 8.80 15.14 -14.49
CA LEU A 479 8.83 16.20 -13.47
C LEU A 479 10.10 17.05 -13.59
N ILE A 480 11.29 16.44 -13.74
CA ILE A 480 12.55 17.15 -13.93
C ILE A 480 12.48 18.02 -15.19
N LYS A 481 11.97 17.49 -16.29
CA LYS A 481 11.79 18.23 -17.55
C LYS A 481 10.86 19.43 -17.38
N ASP A 482 9.76 19.27 -16.64
CA ASP A 482 8.80 20.35 -16.39
C ASP A 482 9.39 21.45 -15.49
N ARG A 483 10.18 21.09 -14.47
CA ARG A 483 10.92 22.07 -13.63
C ARG A 483 11.93 22.87 -14.44
N ARG A 484 12.67 22.23 -15.35
CA ARG A 484 13.58 22.93 -16.24
C ARG A 484 12.86 23.87 -17.21
N ARG A 485 11.68 23.47 -17.71
CA ARG A 485 10.87 24.37 -18.54
C ARG A 485 10.46 25.60 -17.75
N THR A 486 10.02 25.45 -16.50
CA THR A 486 9.68 26.55 -15.59
C THR A 486 10.87 27.52 -15.42
N LEU A 487 12.09 27.01 -15.26
CA LEU A 487 13.30 27.86 -15.18
C LEU A 487 13.59 28.60 -16.48
N LYS A 488 13.45 27.93 -17.66
CA LYS A 488 13.66 28.54 -18.96
C LYS A 488 12.66 29.67 -19.26
N GLU A 489 11.45 29.56 -18.68
CA GLU A 489 10.41 30.61 -18.75
C GLU A 489 10.64 31.75 -17.76
N GLY A 490 11.80 31.80 -17.09
CA GLY A 490 12.15 32.83 -16.12
C GLY A 490 11.40 32.79 -14.79
N ARG A 491 10.66 31.69 -14.54
CA ARG A 491 9.92 31.51 -13.28
C ARG A 491 10.82 30.81 -12.23
N ARG A 492 10.64 31.24 -10.97
CA ARG A 492 11.40 30.70 -9.82
C ARG A 492 10.81 29.36 -9.42
N LEU A 493 11.68 28.42 -9.03
CA LEU A 493 11.29 27.16 -8.40
C LEU A 493 11.22 27.32 -6.88
N ASP A 494 10.36 26.52 -6.25
CA ASP A 494 10.28 26.39 -4.80
C ASP A 494 11.59 25.80 -4.24
N ASP A 495 11.93 26.16 -3.00
CA ASP A 495 13.14 25.65 -2.34
C ASP A 495 12.88 24.26 -1.74
N ASN A 496 13.25 23.22 -2.48
CA ASN A 496 13.19 21.82 -2.07
C ASN A 496 14.37 21.02 -2.64
N VAL A 497 14.55 19.79 -2.16
CA VAL A 497 15.71 18.95 -2.51
C VAL A 497 15.84 18.72 -4.01
N LEU A 498 14.76 18.38 -4.73
CA LEU A 498 14.79 18.15 -6.17
C LEU A 498 15.20 19.40 -6.93
N ASN A 499 14.61 20.54 -6.61
CA ASN A 499 14.88 21.79 -7.30
C ASN A 499 16.31 22.29 -7.02
N ARG A 500 16.79 22.11 -5.78
CA ARG A 500 18.21 22.38 -5.43
C ARG A 500 19.16 21.51 -6.26
N LEU A 501 18.86 20.22 -6.45
CA LEU A 501 19.66 19.31 -7.29
C LEU A 501 19.65 19.72 -8.77
N ILE A 502 18.48 20.13 -9.29
CA ILE A 502 18.36 20.65 -10.67
C ILE A 502 19.22 21.91 -10.87
N LEU A 503 19.23 22.82 -9.88
CA LEU A 503 20.07 24.03 -9.94
C LEU A 503 21.57 23.70 -9.83
N LEU A 504 21.94 22.82 -8.89
CA LEU A 504 23.33 22.34 -8.74
C LEU A 504 23.86 21.66 -10.01
N GLN A 505 23.00 20.96 -10.74
CA GLN A 505 23.32 20.30 -12.00
C GLN A 505 23.73 21.30 -13.12
N GLN A 506 23.22 22.54 -13.05
CA GLN A 506 23.51 23.59 -14.04
C GLN A 506 24.84 24.31 -13.76
N GLU A 507 25.45 24.11 -12.59
CA GLU A 507 26.75 24.68 -12.27
C GLU A 507 27.83 24.03 -13.14
N GLU A 508 28.85 24.80 -13.48
CA GLU A 508 30.00 24.35 -14.29
C GLU A 508 30.66 23.11 -13.66
N GLY A 509 31.00 22.13 -14.49
CA GLY A 509 31.62 20.87 -14.04
C GLY A 509 30.67 19.79 -13.53
N ASN A 510 29.35 20.06 -13.45
CA ASN A 510 28.37 19.12 -12.91
C ASN A 510 27.54 18.35 -13.96
N ALA A 511 27.89 18.45 -15.24
CA ALA A 511 27.21 17.75 -16.34
C ALA A 511 27.17 16.20 -16.18
N TRP A 512 28.07 15.64 -15.39
CA TRP A 512 28.12 14.21 -15.05
C TRP A 512 26.93 13.73 -14.21
N PHE A 513 26.31 14.64 -13.43
CA PHE A 513 25.12 14.33 -12.63
C PHE A 513 23.90 14.56 -13.50
N ASP A 514 23.69 13.69 -14.50
CA ASP A 514 22.63 13.77 -15.48
C ASP A 514 21.25 13.44 -14.90
N ASP A 515 20.22 13.49 -15.72
CA ASP A 515 18.83 13.25 -15.29
C ASP A 515 18.59 11.80 -14.84
N ASP A 516 19.33 10.85 -15.41
CA ASP A 516 19.24 9.47 -14.96
C ASP A 516 19.85 9.30 -13.58
N THR A 517 21.00 9.92 -13.34
CA THR A 517 21.66 9.95 -12.02
C THR A 517 20.80 10.66 -10.99
N LEU A 518 20.19 11.80 -11.34
CA LEU A 518 19.30 12.55 -10.46
C LEU A 518 18.07 11.72 -10.09
N GLN A 519 17.36 11.13 -11.08
CA GLN A 519 16.16 10.35 -10.79
C GLN A 519 16.45 9.08 -9.97
N ARG A 520 17.60 8.39 -10.19
CA ARG A 520 18.00 7.19 -9.42
C ARG A 520 18.19 7.55 -7.95
N ASN A 521 18.96 8.59 -7.69
CA ASN A 521 19.30 9.03 -6.33
C ASN A 521 18.04 9.57 -5.62
N MET A 522 17.27 10.43 -6.27
CA MET A 522 16.02 10.94 -5.71
C MET A 522 15.03 9.82 -5.42
N GLY A 523 14.84 8.90 -6.38
CA GLY A 523 13.99 7.73 -6.21
C GLY A 523 14.42 6.83 -5.07
N GLY A 524 15.72 6.64 -4.86
CA GLY A 524 16.29 5.89 -3.73
C GLY A 524 16.03 6.57 -2.39
N LEU A 525 16.27 7.89 -2.30
CA LEU A 525 16.04 8.66 -1.09
C LEU A 525 14.59 8.60 -0.61
N ILE A 526 13.62 8.88 -1.50
CA ILE A 526 12.20 8.86 -1.11
C ILE A 526 11.69 7.46 -0.77
N THR A 527 12.24 6.40 -1.39
CA THR A 527 11.86 5.01 -1.07
C THR A 527 12.18 4.65 0.38
N GLY A 528 13.26 5.20 0.94
CA GLY A 528 13.69 4.92 2.31
C GLY A 528 12.86 5.60 3.40
N ILE A 529 12.02 6.58 3.08
CA ILE A 529 11.39 7.45 4.09
C ILE A 529 10.07 6.87 4.62
N LEU A 530 9.17 6.46 3.73
CA LEU A 530 7.77 6.20 4.08
C LEU A 530 7.60 5.08 5.12
N GLU A 531 7.99 3.87 4.76
CA GLU A 531 7.69 2.69 5.58
C GLU A 531 8.62 2.58 6.79
N THR A 532 9.88 3.00 6.68
CA THR A 532 10.83 2.94 7.80
C THR A 532 10.45 3.91 8.92
N THR A 533 10.11 5.15 8.55
CA THR A 533 9.72 6.17 9.53
C THR A 533 8.38 5.80 10.17
N ASN A 534 7.39 5.38 9.36
CA ASN A 534 6.11 4.89 9.87
C ASN A 534 6.31 3.74 10.87
N LYS A 535 7.08 2.71 10.49
CA LYS A 535 7.39 1.59 11.39
C LYS A 535 8.06 2.05 12.67
N ALA A 536 9.06 2.92 12.59
CA ALA A 536 9.76 3.41 13.77
C ALA A 536 8.83 4.14 14.75
N VAL A 537 7.94 5.01 14.25
CA VAL A 537 6.94 5.69 15.08
C VAL A 537 6.05 4.69 15.82
N ILE A 538 5.53 3.68 15.09
CA ILE A 538 4.65 2.68 15.66
C ILE A 538 5.37 1.85 16.73
N LEU A 539 6.60 1.42 16.46
CA LEU A 539 7.38 0.62 17.43
C LEU A 539 7.76 1.41 18.68
N VAL A 540 8.04 2.70 18.53
CA VAL A 540 8.26 3.59 19.68
C VAL A 540 7.00 3.71 20.53
N LEU A 541 5.86 4.00 19.92
CA LEU A 541 4.59 4.08 20.64
C LEU A 541 4.22 2.75 21.31
N ASP A 542 4.39 1.64 20.58
CA ASP A 542 4.11 0.29 21.11
C ASP A 542 4.97 -0.04 22.31
N GLU A 543 6.26 0.31 22.28
CA GLU A 543 7.19 0.13 23.41
C GLU A 543 6.83 1.01 24.61
N LEU A 544 6.47 2.28 24.37
CA LEU A 544 6.09 3.20 25.43
C LEU A 544 4.77 2.78 26.10
N PHE A 545 3.76 2.36 25.32
CA PHE A 545 2.49 1.87 25.88
C PHE A 545 2.63 0.59 26.71
N ASP A 546 3.68 -0.21 26.51
CA ASP A 546 3.97 -1.38 27.34
C ASP A 546 4.70 -1.04 28.64
N ARG A 547 5.07 0.25 28.85
CA ARG A 547 5.84 0.74 30.02
C ARG A 547 5.13 1.94 30.65
N PRO A 548 4.09 1.74 31.47
CA PRO A 548 3.25 2.83 31.96
C PRO A 548 4.01 3.97 32.68
N GLU A 549 5.01 3.66 33.44
CA GLU A 549 5.81 4.68 34.14
C GLU A 549 6.64 5.52 33.17
N ILE A 550 7.26 4.88 32.20
CA ILE A 550 8.03 5.53 31.12
C ILE A 550 7.12 6.37 30.23
N LEU A 551 5.93 5.86 29.92
CA LEU A 551 4.92 6.55 29.14
C LEU A 551 4.52 7.89 29.76
N GLN A 552 4.30 7.94 31.08
CA GLN A 552 3.94 9.21 31.76
C GLN A 552 5.04 10.26 31.61
N GLY A 553 6.31 9.85 31.74
CA GLY A 553 7.45 10.74 31.50
C GLY A 553 7.50 11.25 30.06
N ALA A 554 7.26 10.36 29.08
CA ALA A 554 7.22 10.72 27.66
C ALA A 554 6.03 11.67 27.33
N ILE A 555 4.85 11.46 27.92
CA ILE A 555 3.70 12.36 27.81
C ILE A 555 4.03 13.75 28.38
N GLY A 556 4.66 13.80 29.56
CA GLY A 556 5.13 15.06 30.17
C GLY A 556 6.08 15.81 29.25
N CYS A 557 7.07 15.11 28.68
CA CYS A 557 8.03 15.62 27.72
C CYS A 557 7.35 16.16 26.44
N ALA A 558 6.39 15.42 25.88
CA ALA A 558 5.63 15.83 24.69
C ALA A 558 4.83 17.13 24.94
N ARG A 559 4.20 17.26 26.10
CA ARG A 559 3.44 18.47 26.51
C ARG A 559 4.33 19.67 26.73
N GLN A 560 5.51 19.47 27.31
CA GLN A 560 6.52 20.53 27.53
C GLN A 560 7.27 20.91 26.24
N LYS A 561 7.08 20.16 25.16
CA LYS A 561 7.78 20.31 23.87
C LYS A 561 9.31 20.16 23.99
N ASP A 562 9.78 19.39 24.97
CA ASP A 562 11.21 19.06 25.08
C ASP A 562 11.59 17.97 24.08
N MET A 563 11.90 18.41 22.87
CA MET A 563 12.19 17.50 21.74
C MET A 563 13.56 16.85 21.86
N LYS A 564 14.49 17.42 22.63
CA LYS A 564 15.78 16.77 22.92
C LYS A 564 15.58 15.55 23.79
N LYS A 565 14.83 15.69 24.88
CA LYS A 565 14.49 14.57 25.75
C LYS A 565 13.57 13.56 25.06
N MET A 566 12.63 14.03 24.23
CA MET A 566 11.79 13.14 23.41
C MET A 566 12.63 12.24 22.52
N TYR A 567 13.71 12.74 21.91
CA TYR A 567 14.62 11.92 21.12
C TYR A 567 15.32 10.83 21.96
N GLY A 568 15.60 11.09 23.25
CA GLY A 568 16.07 10.08 24.18
C GLY A 568 15.06 8.93 24.36
N TYR A 569 13.78 9.25 24.59
CA TYR A 569 12.69 8.25 24.64
C TYR A 569 12.60 7.45 23.35
N VAL A 570 12.67 8.13 22.18
CA VAL A 570 12.66 7.48 20.88
C VAL A 570 13.83 6.52 20.70
N SER A 571 15.04 6.95 21.08
CA SER A 571 16.26 6.16 20.93
C SER A 571 16.24 4.90 21.78
N GLU A 572 15.83 5.02 23.06
CA GLU A 572 15.68 3.87 23.95
C GLU A 572 14.55 2.93 23.49
N ALA A 573 13.40 3.46 23.10
CA ALA A 573 12.31 2.63 22.59
C ALA A 573 12.74 1.81 21.37
N LEU A 574 13.44 2.42 20.41
CA LEU A 574 13.99 1.71 19.25
C LEU A 574 15.12 0.74 19.58
N ARG A 575 15.84 0.92 20.69
CA ARG A 575 16.82 -0.04 21.17
C ARG A 575 16.15 -1.32 21.68
N PHE A 576 15.03 -1.20 22.37
CA PHE A 576 14.23 -2.34 22.87
C PHE A 576 13.34 -2.95 21.78
N ASN A 577 12.84 -2.14 20.85
CA ASN A 577 11.93 -2.54 19.79
C ASN A 577 12.42 -1.99 18.45
N PRO A 578 13.47 -2.57 17.86
CA PRO A 578 14.17 -1.98 16.71
C PRO A 578 13.36 -2.04 15.43
N ALA A 579 13.38 -0.97 14.66
CA ALA A 579 12.80 -0.94 13.32
C ALA A 579 13.50 -1.92 12.37
N GLN A 580 14.82 -2.06 12.53
CA GLN A 580 15.66 -3.05 11.88
C GLN A 580 16.59 -3.66 12.93
N PRO A 581 16.55 -4.99 13.19
CA PRO A 581 17.39 -5.60 14.22
C PRO A 581 18.86 -5.68 13.84
N GLY A 582 19.21 -5.47 12.59
CA GLY A 582 20.58 -5.49 12.08
C GLY A 582 20.66 -5.13 10.63
N VAL A 583 21.88 -5.07 10.11
CA VAL A 583 22.20 -4.81 8.71
C VAL A 583 23.00 -5.96 8.12
N ILE A 584 22.91 -6.12 6.82
CA ILE A 584 23.57 -7.21 6.11
C ILE A 584 24.87 -6.70 5.50
N ARG A 585 25.91 -7.54 5.53
CA ARG A 585 27.18 -7.35 4.84
C ARG A 585 27.56 -8.64 4.11
N TYR A 586 28.39 -8.50 3.10
CA TYR A 586 28.95 -9.62 2.37
C TYR A 586 30.49 -9.58 2.47
N SER A 587 31.10 -10.73 2.63
CA SER A 587 32.56 -10.87 2.64
C SER A 587 32.99 -11.84 1.56
N GLU A 588 33.62 -11.33 0.50
CA GLU A 588 34.10 -12.17 -0.61
C GLU A 588 35.28 -13.03 -0.17
N ASN A 589 36.22 -12.46 0.61
CA ASN A 589 37.39 -13.13 1.10
C ASN A 589 37.24 -13.62 2.54
N ARG A 590 38.09 -14.56 2.96
CA ARG A 590 38.20 -14.95 4.36
C ARG A 590 38.69 -13.77 5.20
N GLN A 591 37.94 -13.43 6.25
CA GLN A 591 38.28 -12.34 7.17
C GLN A 591 38.35 -12.82 8.61
N THR A 592 38.88 -11.98 9.49
CA THR A 592 38.92 -12.21 10.94
C THR A 592 38.40 -10.98 11.65
N LEU A 593 37.67 -11.20 12.77
CA LEU A 593 37.25 -10.16 13.69
C LEU A 593 37.83 -10.46 15.07
N LYS A 594 38.41 -9.46 15.73
CA LYS A 594 39.02 -9.59 17.04
C LYS A 594 38.28 -8.79 18.11
N GLY A 595 37.81 -7.57 17.79
CA GLY A 595 37.25 -6.63 18.74
C GLY A 595 38.30 -6.23 19.81
N LYS A 596 37.79 -5.95 21.01
CA LYS A 596 38.64 -5.60 22.17
C LYS A 596 39.15 -6.80 22.96
N GLY A 597 38.74 -8.02 22.60
CA GLY A 597 39.14 -9.25 23.29
C GLY A 597 40.30 -10.00 22.59
N ASP A 598 40.83 -11.04 23.25
CA ASP A 598 41.92 -11.86 22.69
C ASP A 598 41.44 -12.91 21.67
N LYS A 599 40.15 -13.24 21.71
CA LYS A 599 39.56 -14.27 20.84
C LYS A 599 39.34 -13.75 19.44
N VAL A 600 39.96 -14.46 18.46
CA VAL A 600 39.77 -14.17 17.04
C VAL A 600 38.65 -15.03 16.47
N TYR A 601 37.76 -14.39 15.73
CA TYR A 601 36.64 -15.03 15.05
C TYR A 601 36.87 -15.01 13.54
N THR A 602 36.76 -16.17 12.91
CA THR A 602 36.96 -16.29 11.45
C THR A 602 35.61 -16.16 10.73
N VAL A 603 35.58 -15.26 9.77
CA VAL A 603 34.51 -15.14 8.77
C VAL A 603 34.97 -15.85 7.51
N PRO A 604 34.36 -16.95 7.06
CA PRO A 604 34.73 -17.65 5.85
C PRO A 604 34.57 -16.78 4.60
N ALA A 605 35.29 -17.09 3.53
CA ALA A 605 35.07 -16.44 2.24
C ALA A 605 33.62 -16.68 1.73
N ARG A 606 33.07 -15.72 1.00
CA ARG A 606 31.73 -15.72 0.41
C ARG A 606 30.61 -15.91 1.46
N SER A 607 30.75 -15.19 2.57
CA SER A 607 29.79 -15.25 3.68
C SER A 607 28.90 -14.02 3.71
N THR A 608 27.60 -14.25 3.93
CA THR A 608 26.66 -13.20 4.31
C THR A 608 26.70 -13.00 5.82
N VAL A 609 26.97 -11.80 6.28
CA VAL A 609 27.12 -11.46 7.70
C VAL A 609 25.99 -10.53 8.12
N PHE A 610 25.15 -10.99 9.05
CA PHE A 610 24.18 -10.16 9.74
C PHE A 610 24.87 -9.48 10.93
N ALA A 611 25.10 -8.18 10.82
CA ALA A 611 25.53 -7.34 11.92
C ALA A 611 24.28 -6.98 12.75
N LEU A 612 24.03 -7.73 13.85
CA LEU A 612 22.83 -7.56 14.67
C LEU A 612 23.00 -6.36 15.62
N THR A 613 22.73 -5.17 15.13
CA THR A 613 22.81 -3.91 15.90
C THR A 613 21.96 -3.94 17.17
N ALA A 614 20.79 -4.57 17.11
CA ALA A 614 19.93 -4.76 18.27
C ALA A 614 20.63 -5.59 19.40
N ALA A 615 21.34 -6.65 19.03
CA ALA A 615 22.08 -7.44 20.00
C ALA A 615 23.31 -6.66 20.55
N ALA A 616 24.01 -5.95 19.66
CA ALA A 616 25.13 -5.11 20.03
C ALA A 616 24.77 -3.96 21.01
N MET A 617 23.54 -3.44 20.92
CA MET A 617 23.00 -2.45 21.87
C MET A 617 22.52 -3.06 23.20
N MET A 618 22.58 -4.39 23.36
CA MET A 618 22.37 -5.09 24.64
C MET A 618 23.72 -5.46 25.32
N ASP A 619 24.85 -5.03 24.78
CA ASP A 619 26.18 -5.27 25.33
C ASP A 619 26.42 -4.36 26.55
N PRO A 620 26.63 -4.90 27.77
CA PRO A 620 26.87 -4.10 28.96
C PRO A 620 28.13 -3.22 28.88
N ALA A 621 29.10 -3.59 28.05
CA ALA A 621 30.32 -2.81 27.86
C ALA A 621 30.10 -1.50 27.09
N ALA A 622 29.05 -1.45 26.25
CA ALA A 622 28.67 -0.26 25.47
C ALA A 622 27.40 0.42 26.02
N PHE A 623 26.52 -0.36 26.66
CA PHE A 623 25.26 0.09 27.25
C PHE A 623 25.17 -0.41 28.68
N PRO A 624 25.73 0.32 29.69
CA PRO A 624 25.62 -0.06 31.09
C PRO A 624 24.14 -0.26 31.49
N GLU A 625 23.84 -1.30 32.28
CA GLU A 625 22.49 -1.72 32.63
C GLU A 625 21.57 -1.84 31.39
N PRO A 626 21.88 -2.71 30.40
CA PRO A 626 21.26 -2.68 29.08
C PRO A 626 19.76 -3.02 29.10
N LEU A 627 19.24 -3.62 30.17
CA LEU A 627 17.82 -3.93 30.36
C LEU A 627 17.02 -2.78 30.97
N ARG A 628 17.68 -1.73 31.48
CA ARG A 628 17.04 -0.52 31.98
C ARG A 628 16.71 0.42 30.84
N PHE A 629 15.46 0.88 30.78
CA PHE A 629 15.04 1.94 29.88
C PHE A 629 15.47 3.30 30.47
N ASP A 630 16.36 3.98 29.78
CA ASP A 630 16.94 5.23 30.25
C ASP A 630 16.99 6.29 29.15
N PRO A 631 16.03 7.24 29.13
CA PRO A 631 15.97 8.26 28.07
C PRO A 631 17.10 9.30 28.16
N ASP A 632 17.88 9.30 29.26
CA ASP A 632 19.03 10.18 29.43
C ASP A 632 20.37 9.45 29.21
N ARG A 633 20.33 8.24 28.68
CA ARG A 633 21.51 7.42 28.43
C ARG A 633 22.47 8.08 27.42
N GLU A 634 23.69 8.27 27.82
CA GLU A 634 24.78 8.69 26.94
C GLU A 634 25.46 7.45 26.31
N ALA A 635 25.00 7.07 25.12
CA ALA A 635 25.55 5.93 24.37
C ALA A 635 25.49 6.18 22.86
N VAL A 636 26.31 5.43 22.10
CA VAL A 636 26.27 5.45 20.65
C VAL A 636 25.22 4.46 20.15
N TYR A 637 24.04 4.95 19.86
CA TYR A 637 22.95 4.13 19.35
C TYR A 637 23.19 3.74 17.90
N MET A 638 22.89 2.48 17.58
CA MET A 638 22.97 1.91 16.23
C MET A 638 21.59 1.72 15.58
N ASN A 639 20.58 2.46 16.06
CA ASN A 639 19.20 2.41 15.51
C ASN A 639 19.13 2.77 14.02
N PHE A 640 20.10 3.51 13.53
CA PHE A 640 20.25 3.94 12.14
C PHE A 640 21.45 3.29 11.42
N GLY A 641 21.97 2.18 11.95
CA GLY A 641 23.24 1.60 11.50
C GLY A 641 24.44 2.31 12.13
N PHE A 642 25.62 2.12 11.54
CA PHE A 642 26.89 2.67 12.04
C PHE A 642 27.89 2.88 10.90
N ALA A 643 28.87 3.76 11.08
CA ALA A 643 29.99 4.08 10.19
C ALA A 643 29.54 4.60 8.80
N LEU A 644 30.22 4.22 7.72
CA LEU A 644 30.04 4.80 6.39
C LEU A 644 28.63 4.66 5.83
N HIS A 645 28.01 3.49 6.07
CA HIS A 645 26.66 3.15 5.61
C HIS A 645 25.59 3.38 6.69
N GLU A 646 25.85 4.25 7.66
CA GLU A 646 24.81 4.78 8.55
C GLU A 646 23.71 5.45 7.72
N CYS A 647 22.47 5.35 8.18
CA CYS A 647 21.31 5.91 7.49
C CYS A 647 21.52 7.38 7.10
N TYR A 648 21.42 7.67 5.81
CA TYR A 648 21.62 9.03 5.28
C TYR A 648 20.56 10.02 5.80
N GLY A 649 19.34 9.51 6.07
CA GLY A 649 18.25 10.27 6.66
C GLY A 649 18.24 10.36 8.19
N LYS A 650 19.29 9.97 8.90
CA LYS A 650 19.35 9.89 10.37
C LYS A 650 18.84 11.16 11.05
N TYR A 651 19.33 12.33 10.65
CA TYR A 651 18.96 13.61 11.28
C TYR A 651 17.52 14.01 10.98
N ILE A 652 17.05 13.80 9.76
CA ILE A 652 15.64 14.02 9.38
C ILE A 652 14.74 13.08 10.20
N ASN A 653 15.12 11.79 10.30
CA ASN A 653 14.35 10.80 11.07
C ASN A 653 14.35 11.08 12.57
N ALA A 654 15.44 11.57 13.13
CA ALA A 654 15.49 11.98 14.54
C ALA A 654 14.43 13.06 14.86
N VAL A 655 14.24 13.99 13.94
CA VAL A 655 13.23 15.05 14.06
C VAL A 655 11.82 14.52 13.77
N THR A 656 11.63 13.82 12.65
CA THR A 656 10.30 13.40 12.19
C THR A 656 9.67 12.37 13.12
N ILE A 657 10.42 11.34 13.55
CA ILE A 657 9.93 10.32 14.47
C ILE A 657 9.54 10.95 15.80
N SER A 658 10.40 11.84 16.35
CA SER A 658 10.13 12.51 17.63
C SER A 658 8.87 13.37 17.57
N GLU A 659 8.64 14.11 16.47
CA GLU A 659 7.44 14.95 16.33
C GLU A 659 6.16 14.12 16.18
N PHE A 660 6.17 13.03 15.40
CA PHE A 660 5.03 12.12 15.33
C PHE A 660 4.66 11.52 16.68
N VAL A 661 5.66 10.99 17.39
CA VAL A 661 5.46 10.40 18.72
C VAL A 661 4.90 11.46 19.67
N ALA A 662 5.50 12.64 19.71
CA ALA A 662 5.03 13.73 20.57
C ALA A 662 3.61 14.19 20.21
N ALA A 663 3.26 14.27 18.91
CA ALA A 663 1.91 14.64 18.48
C ALA A 663 0.86 13.65 18.99
N VAL A 664 1.12 12.35 18.89
CA VAL A 664 0.22 11.31 19.39
C VAL A 664 0.13 11.34 20.93
N LEU A 665 1.27 11.51 21.63
CA LEU A 665 1.30 11.54 23.10
C LEU A 665 0.66 12.80 23.71
N ARG A 666 0.47 13.88 22.93
CA ARG A 666 -0.28 15.06 23.39
C ARG A 666 -1.79 14.86 23.41
N LEU A 667 -2.32 13.82 22.75
CA LEU A 667 -3.75 13.51 22.80
C LEU A 667 -4.21 13.24 24.24
N PRO A 668 -5.41 13.71 24.62
CA PRO A 668 -5.91 13.53 26.00
C PRO A 668 -6.21 12.06 26.27
N ASN A 669 -5.68 11.55 27.38
CA ASN A 669 -5.88 10.16 27.82
C ASN A 669 -5.60 9.12 26.71
N VAL A 670 -4.59 9.38 25.90
CA VAL A 670 -4.21 8.49 24.81
C VAL A 670 -3.88 7.09 25.31
N GLN A 671 -4.47 6.10 24.68
CA GLN A 671 -4.31 4.70 25.01
C GLN A 671 -4.22 3.87 23.72
N ARG A 672 -3.62 2.70 23.83
CA ARG A 672 -3.67 1.68 22.79
C ARG A 672 -5.10 1.18 22.63
N ALA A 673 -5.61 1.08 21.41
CA ALA A 673 -6.90 0.45 21.18
C ALA A 673 -6.87 -1.04 21.61
N PRO A 674 -7.99 -1.59 22.12
CA PRO A 674 -8.04 -3.00 22.49
C PRO A 674 -7.88 -3.92 21.28
N GLY A 675 -7.32 -5.11 21.51
CA GLY A 675 -7.14 -6.13 20.49
C GLY A 675 -5.92 -5.92 19.58
N ARG A 676 -5.94 -6.52 18.39
CA ARG A 676 -4.80 -6.53 17.47
C ARG A 676 -4.53 -5.17 16.81
N SER A 677 -5.56 -4.38 16.58
CA SER A 677 -5.44 -3.06 15.93
C SER A 677 -4.61 -2.06 16.74
N GLY A 678 -4.53 -2.24 18.05
CA GLY A 678 -3.70 -1.41 18.94
C GLY A 678 -2.29 -1.95 19.17
N ARG A 679 -1.85 -2.96 18.45
CA ARG A 679 -0.50 -3.52 18.56
C ARG A 679 0.30 -3.31 17.28
N GLY A 680 1.50 -2.76 17.45
CA GLY A 680 2.35 -2.36 16.32
C GLY A 680 2.98 -3.51 15.55
N THR A 681 3.11 -4.69 16.15
CA THR A 681 3.65 -5.86 15.49
C THR A 681 2.97 -7.13 15.97
N GLY A 682 2.29 -7.82 15.06
CA GLY A 682 1.94 -9.22 15.24
C GLY A 682 2.73 -10.06 14.25
N LEU A 683 3.19 -11.22 14.63
CA LEU A 683 3.82 -12.24 13.75
C LEU A 683 2.96 -12.59 12.52
N HIS A 684 1.72 -12.15 12.50
CA HIS A 684 0.74 -12.43 11.45
C HIS A 684 0.58 -11.30 10.43
N GLU A 685 1.19 -10.13 10.67
CA GLU A 685 0.98 -8.92 9.85
C GLU A 685 2.20 -8.51 9.01
N GLY A 686 3.28 -9.29 9.08
CA GLY A 686 4.53 -8.98 8.39
C GLY A 686 5.41 -8.00 9.19
N PRO A 687 6.57 -7.59 8.64
CA PRO A 687 7.56 -6.79 9.35
C PRO A 687 7.23 -5.30 9.43
N PHE A 688 6.14 -4.85 8.78
CA PHE A 688 5.67 -3.46 8.81
C PHE A 688 4.22 -3.39 9.27
N PRO A 689 3.91 -2.53 10.26
CA PRO A 689 2.54 -2.41 10.74
C PRO A 689 1.63 -1.82 9.65
N ASN A 690 0.53 -2.50 9.35
CA ASN A 690 -0.50 -2.00 8.47
C ASN A 690 -1.36 -0.97 9.15
N ASN A 691 -1.66 -1.21 10.43
CA ASN A 691 -2.44 -0.34 11.28
C ASN A 691 -1.84 -0.27 12.68
N PHE A 692 -2.09 0.81 13.38
CA PHE A 692 -1.85 0.98 14.80
C PHE A 692 -2.84 2.00 15.34
N VAL A 693 -3.91 1.49 15.93
CA VAL A 693 -4.99 2.34 16.41
C VAL A 693 -4.75 2.76 17.85
N VAL A 694 -4.87 4.05 18.11
CA VAL A 694 -4.94 4.63 19.44
C VAL A 694 -6.32 5.22 19.68
N THR A 695 -6.76 5.19 20.94
CA THR A 695 -7.98 5.84 21.42
C THR A 695 -7.62 6.98 22.36
N PHE A 696 -8.44 7.99 22.44
CA PHE A 696 -8.23 9.15 23.30
C PHE A 696 -9.57 9.78 23.68
N SER A 697 -9.57 10.58 24.76
CA SER A 697 -10.80 11.27 25.19
C SER A 697 -11.19 12.38 24.23
N LEU A 698 -12.49 12.56 24.04
CA LEU A 698 -13.03 13.75 23.37
C LEU A 698 -12.84 14.96 24.29
N PHE A 699 -12.58 16.13 23.73
CA PHE A 699 -12.58 17.40 24.44
C PHE A 699 -14.00 17.87 24.72
#